data_5d66661e45094f87348b72152fc1a283
#
_entry.id   5d66661e45094f87348b72152fc1a283
#
_cell.length_a   1.000
_cell.length_b   1.000
_cell.length_c   1.000
_cell.angle_alpha   90.00
_cell.angle_beta   90.00
_cell.angle_gamma   90.00
#
_symmetry.space_group_name_H-M   'P 1'
#
loop_
_entity.id
_entity.type
_entity.pdbx_description
1 polymer ?
#
loop_
_entity_poly.entity_id
_entity_poly.type
_entity_poly.pdbx_seq_one_letter_code
_entity_poly.pdbx_strand_id
1 'polypeptide(L)'
;MSKSLYEYDFPKDLKKMTFDELDLLSYQIRDFLIEKVSKTGGHLAPNLGVVELTLALHFTFDSPKDKLIWDVGHQSYVHKILTGRAKGFDSLRQFGGMSGFPKVCESPHDVFDTGHSSTAISLSMGMAVSRDLKHDDYNIVAIIGDGAMTGGLAFEGLNNISESGRRVIVILNDNGMSISPNVGGLAKHLRNLRTSNQYLNIKKTAKKVVDVPYIGDSLYKGMRNAKDHMKYALLPKGILFEELGLTYLGPVDGHNVEELVNAMQAAKKINGPVLIHAITKKGKGYRSAENNPDKFHGIGSFNPCTGLPNPSKGVSYSSIAGDEILSMAKDHDDVVAVSAAMCDATGLRKFADKYPERFFDVGIAEAHGVTFSAGMAASGLRPVVAIYSSFLQRAYDQIIEDVCIQKLPVIFAIDRAGVVGADGETHHGNFDIAYLSTMPNMTVFTPNGEKQLREAFRIAYGLKSPCAIRYPRGECPLDNNAVAEPNCISENTVIDLTKYATERSFSGQDVDIWAVGRMQEKAKEIRIILEEKGMSVGIVNVKMVKPIDLSEFDDKAKIIVTLEDGTLNGGFGEQFSSKLYTQRIDRDRFENNQTSLISKDEYNNKVITIGWPDKFIEHGDVKNLEKKYSLDAESIAANIEKRYNELNLDR
;
A
#
# COMPACT_ATOMS: atom_id res chain seq x y z
N MET A 1 6.30 41.70 -9.46
CA MET A 1 5.73 40.39 -9.85
C MET A 1 6.45 39.32 -9.05
N SER A 2 5.74 38.40 -8.41
CA SER A 2 6.37 37.27 -7.70
C SER A 2 7.07 36.37 -8.71
N LYS A 3 8.27 35.92 -8.39
CA LYS A 3 9.09 35.01 -9.19
C LYS A 3 8.32 33.67 -9.33
N SER A 4 8.30 33.06 -10.52
CA SER A 4 7.67 31.73 -10.71
C SER A 4 8.45 30.66 -9.99
N LEU A 5 7.77 29.55 -9.54
CA LEU A 5 8.45 28.40 -8.92
C LEU A 5 9.52 27.78 -9.82
N TYR A 6 9.44 27.95 -11.12
CA TYR A 6 10.43 27.47 -12.11
C TYR A 6 11.72 28.31 -12.18
N GLU A 7 11.71 29.53 -11.60
CA GLU A 7 12.81 30.50 -11.68
C GLU A 7 13.68 30.54 -10.42
N TYR A 8 13.28 29.80 -9.37
CA TYR A 8 14.08 29.67 -8.15
C TYR A 8 15.16 28.60 -8.29
N ASP A 9 16.37 28.87 -7.79
CA ASP A 9 17.42 27.86 -7.57
C ASP A 9 17.24 27.20 -6.20
N PHE A 10 16.24 26.32 -6.11
CA PHE A 10 15.98 25.59 -4.88
C PHE A 10 16.98 24.43 -4.66
N PRO A 11 17.39 24.17 -3.39
CA PRO A 11 16.99 24.83 -2.13
C PRO A 11 17.78 26.10 -1.79
N LYS A 12 18.75 26.55 -2.60
CA LYS A 12 19.67 27.64 -2.26
C LYS A 12 18.96 29.00 -2.06
N ASP A 13 18.00 29.32 -2.91
CA ASP A 13 17.27 30.59 -2.79
C ASP A 13 16.42 30.61 -1.52
N LEU A 14 15.88 29.47 -1.10
CA LEU A 14 15.07 29.35 0.12
C LEU A 14 15.83 29.84 1.37
N LYS A 15 17.13 29.51 1.47
CA LYS A 15 17.98 29.89 2.61
C LYS A 15 18.18 31.40 2.79
N LYS A 16 17.83 32.19 1.79
CA LYS A 16 18.00 33.67 1.78
C LYS A 16 16.69 34.41 2.04
N MET A 17 15.56 33.69 2.08
CA MET A 17 14.22 34.29 2.23
C MET A 17 13.96 34.67 3.69
N THR A 18 13.22 35.75 3.87
CA THR A 18 12.60 36.12 5.14
C THR A 18 11.40 35.23 5.44
N PHE A 19 10.94 35.22 6.67
CA PHE A 19 9.72 34.42 7.03
C PHE A 19 8.47 34.91 6.28
N ASP A 20 8.34 36.23 6.05
CA ASP A 20 7.24 36.79 5.25
C ASP A 20 7.28 36.28 3.80
N GLU A 21 8.48 36.18 3.20
CA GLU A 21 8.66 35.63 1.86
C GLU A 21 8.36 34.11 1.82
N LEU A 22 8.72 33.36 2.87
CA LEU A 22 8.38 31.93 3.00
C LEU A 22 6.86 31.72 3.13
N ASP A 23 6.18 32.60 3.85
CA ASP A 23 4.72 32.55 3.95
C ASP A 23 4.06 32.81 2.59
N LEU A 24 4.53 33.82 1.84
CA LEU A 24 4.04 34.07 0.47
C LEU A 24 4.33 32.88 -0.46
N LEU A 25 5.50 32.28 -0.36
CA LEU A 25 5.88 31.08 -1.14
C LEU A 25 4.95 29.90 -0.82
N SER A 26 4.49 29.79 0.43
CA SER A 26 3.56 28.73 0.82
C SER A 26 2.24 28.76 0.04
N TYR A 27 1.69 29.94 -0.23
CA TYR A 27 0.50 30.10 -1.06
C TYR A 27 0.77 29.73 -2.52
N GLN A 28 1.90 30.17 -3.09
CA GLN A 28 2.29 29.84 -4.47
C GLN A 28 2.43 28.32 -4.67
N ILE A 29 3.04 27.62 -3.69
CA ILE A 29 3.19 26.16 -3.72
C ILE A 29 1.81 25.47 -3.66
N ARG A 30 0.89 25.96 -2.85
CA ARG A 30 -0.47 25.39 -2.77
C ARG A 30 -1.22 25.53 -4.08
N ASP A 31 -1.24 26.73 -4.67
CA ASP A 31 -1.89 26.97 -5.95
C ASP A 31 -1.30 26.10 -7.06
N PHE A 32 0.03 25.96 -7.08
CA PHE A 32 0.73 25.07 -8.01
C PHE A 32 0.32 23.61 -7.82
N LEU A 33 0.28 23.12 -6.58
CA LEU A 33 -0.12 21.73 -6.29
C LEU A 33 -1.57 21.46 -6.69
N ILE A 34 -2.49 22.38 -6.40
CA ILE A 34 -3.89 22.24 -6.80
C ILE A 34 -4.00 22.18 -8.32
N GLU A 35 -3.32 23.09 -9.04
CA GLU A 35 -3.32 23.11 -10.50
C GLU A 35 -2.78 21.80 -11.09
N LYS A 36 -1.60 21.35 -10.66
CA LYS A 36 -0.92 20.19 -11.27
C LYS A 36 -1.64 18.88 -10.92
N VAL A 37 -1.94 18.66 -9.64
CA VAL A 37 -2.60 17.44 -9.19
C VAL A 37 -4.04 17.33 -9.70
N SER A 38 -4.72 18.45 -9.97
CA SER A 38 -6.04 18.39 -10.61
C SER A 38 -6.02 17.73 -12.00
N LYS A 39 -4.87 17.82 -12.71
CA LYS A 39 -4.68 17.24 -14.05
C LYS A 39 -4.16 15.81 -14.01
N THR A 40 -3.14 15.55 -13.19
CA THR A 40 -2.44 14.25 -13.14
C THR A 40 -3.04 13.27 -12.15
N GLY A 41 -3.83 13.75 -11.19
CA GLY A 41 -4.12 13.01 -9.97
C GLY A 41 -2.92 12.98 -9.01
N GLY A 42 -3.14 12.49 -7.79
CA GLY A 42 -2.08 12.35 -6.78
C GLY A 42 -2.55 12.56 -5.35
N HIS A 43 -1.58 12.71 -4.44
CA HIS A 43 -1.82 12.85 -3.00
C HIS A 43 -1.95 14.34 -2.63
N LEU A 44 -3.13 14.96 -2.87
CA LEU A 44 -3.27 16.40 -2.71
C LEU A 44 -3.36 16.84 -1.25
N ALA A 45 -4.32 16.29 -0.47
CA ALA A 45 -4.57 16.76 0.90
C ALA A 45 -3.37 16.56 1.85
N PRO A 46 -2.61 15.44 1.80
CA PRO A 46 -1.41 15.28 2.59
C PRO A 46 -0.36 16.35 2.30
N ASN A 47 -0.14 16.68 1.03
CA ASN A 47 0.85 17.67 0.61
C ASN A 47 0.46 19.10 0.98
N LEU A 48 -0.80 19.48 0.81
CA LEU A 48 -1.30 20.79 1.24
C LEU A 48 -1.15 21.00 2.77
N GLY A 49 -1.19 19.92 3.54
CA GLY A 49 -1.05 19.95 4.99
C GLY A 49 0.36 20.17 5.50
N VAL A 50 1.40 19.96 4.68
CA VAL A 50 2.80 20.00 5.11
C VAL A 50 3.65 21.05 4.38
N VAL A 51 3.04 22.04 3.76
CA VAL A 51 3.78 23.06 2.97
C VAL A 51 4.75 23.81 3.86
N GLU A 52 4.28 24.43 4.96
CA GLU A 52 5.11 25.21 5.88
C GLU A 52 6.13 24.31 6.60
N LEU A 53 5.73 23.10 6.98
CA LEU A 53 6.64 22.13 7.58
C LEU A 53 7.82 21.80 6.65
N THR A 54 7.55 21.60 5.36
CA THR A 54 8.57 21.27 4.36
C THR A 54 9.46 22.49 4.05
N LEU A 55 8.90 23.69 4.01
CA LEU A 55 9.66 24.93 3.91
C LEU A 55 10.63 25.08 5.09
N ALA A 56 10.15 24.90 6.33
CA ALA A 56 10.96 24.95 7.52
C ALA A 56 12.08 23.90 7.55
N LEU A 57 11.79 22.67 7.07
CA LEU A 57 12.79 21.60 6.91
C LEU A 57 13.93 22.03 5.99
N HIS A 58 13.61 22.46 4.77
CA HIS A 58 14.62 22.87 3.79
C HIS A 58 15.31 24.20 4.14
N PHE A 59 14.66 25.05 4.93
CA PHE A 59 15.28 26.26 5.48
C PHE A 59 16.30 25.91 6.57
N THR A 60 16.03 24.90 7.42
CA THR A 60 16.86 24.57 8.58
C THR A 60 17.97 23.57 8.28
N PHE A 61 17.69 22.55 7.46
CA PHE A 61 18.61 21.45 7.16
C PHE A 61 19.23 21.58 5.77
N ASP A 62 20.45 21.09 5.62
CA ASP A 62 21.24 21.20 4.38
C ASP A 62 21.17 19.90 3.56
N SER A 63 19.98 19.62 3.00
CA SER A 63 19.80 18.50 2.07
C SER A 63 20.58 18.77 0.76
N PRO A 64 21.32 17.77 0.19
CA PRO A 64 21.32 16.34 0.53
C PRO A 64 22.35 15.91 1.58
N LYS A 65 23.15 16.83 2.16
CA LYS A 65 24.08 16.48 3.24
C LYS A 65 23.31 15.93 4.43
N ASP A 66 22.38 16.72 4.98
CA ASP A 66 21.42 16.26 5.99
C ASP A 66 20.38 15.33 5.35
N LYS A 67 20.01 14.25 6.04
CA LYS A 67 19.14 13.20 5.53
C LYS A 67 17.71 13.43 5.98
N LEU A 68 16.81 13.70 5.02
CA LEU A 68 15.38 13.86 5.25
C LEU A 68 14.66 12.58 4.79
N ILE A 69 14.08 11.82 5.72
CA ILE A 69 13.45 10.52 5.46
C ILE A 69 11.95 10.66 5.64
N TRP A 70 11.22 10.53 4.56
CA TRP A 70 9.76 10.65 4.53
C TRP A 70 9.12 9.29 4.79
N ASP A 71 8.37 9.15 5.87
CA ASP A 71 7.56 7.96 6.11
C ASP A 71 6.40 7.90 5.10
N VAL A 72 6.13 6.76 4.49
CA VAL A 72 5.27 6.60 3.32
C VAL A 72 5.78 7.40 2.11
N GLY A 73 6.01 8.69 2.26
CA GLY A 73 6.50 9.58 1.21
C GLY A 73 5.42 10.19 0.31
N HIS A 74 4.14 9.87 0.50
CA HIS A 74 3.03 10.45 -0.27
C HIS A 74 2.86 11.96 -0.05
N GLN A 75 3.42 12.53 1.03
CA GLN A 75 3.44 13.95 1.38
C GLN A 75 4.73 14.68 0.94
N SER A 76 5.50 14.11 -0.01
CA SER A 76 6.81 14.65 -0.43
C SER A 76 6.78 15.59 -1.64
N TYR A 77 5.61 16.00 -2.13
CA TYR A 77 5.54 16.84 -3.35
C TYR A 77 6.19 18.20 -3.14
N VAL A 78 5.99 18.80 -1.96
CA VAL A 78 6.66 20.07 -1.62
C VAL A 78 8.18 19.89 -1.57
N HIS A 79 8.67 18.79 -1.01
CA HIS A 79 10.08 18.41 -1.05
C HIS A 79 10.61 18.31 -2.49
N LYS A 80 9.85 17.69 -3.41
CA LYS A 80 10.23 17.61 -4.83
C LYS A 80 10.31 19.01 -5.47
N ILE A 81 9.37 19.92 -5.18
CA ILE A 81 9.41 21.31 -5.65
C ILE A 81 10.68 22.01 -5.15
N LEU A 82 10.93 21.93 -3.82
CA LEU A 82 12.06 22.61 -3.15
C LEU A 82 13.43 21.97 -3.43
N THR A 83 13.46 20.90 -4.23
CA THR A 83 14.68 20.25 -4.72
C THR A 83 14.79 20.30 -6.26
N GLY A 84 14.16 21.34 -6.86
CA GLY A 84 14.32 21.69 -8.28
C GLY A 84 13.47 20.87 -9.26
N ARG A 85 12.52 20.06 -8.79
CA ARG A 85 11.73 19.16 -9.65
C ARG A 85 10.33 19.69 -10.02
N ALA A 86 10.07 21.00 -9.88
CA ALA A 86 8.76 21.58 -10.20
C ALA A 86 8.28 21.25 -11.63
N LYS A 87 9.18 21.19 -12.62
CA LYS A 87 8.84 20.84 -14.01
C LYS A 87 8.33 19.40 -14.17
N GLY A 88 8.75 18.48 -13.30
CA GLY A 88 8.31 17.08 -13.33
C GLY A 88 6.83 16.88 -13.02
N PHE A 89 6.16 17.87 -12.44
CA PHE A 89 4.74 17.77 -12.08
C PHE A 89 3.79 17.68 -13.27
N ASP A 90 4.22 18.05 -14.47
CA ASP A 90 3.41 17.87 -15.69
C ASP A 90 3.23 16.40 -16.06
N SER A 91 4.13 15.51 -15.59
CA SER A 91 4.09 14.06 -15.79
C SER A 91 4.08 13.27 -14.47
N LEU A 92 3.63 13.90 -13.39
CA LEU A 92 3.55 13.25 -12.06
C LEU A 92 2.73 11.97 -12.13
N ARG A 93 3.31 10.85 -11.67
CA ARG A 93 2.68 9.51 -11.61
C ARG A 93 2.31 8.92 -13.00
N GLN A 94 2.81 9.49 -14.08
CA GLN A 94 2.61 8.98 -15.43
C GLN A 94 3.81 8.13 -15.87
N PHE A 95 3.58 7.23 -16.81
CA PHE A 95 4.62 6.38 -17.37
C PHE A 95 5.81 7.19 -17.91
N GLY A 96 7.03 6.88 -17.44
CA GLY A 96 8.23 7.63 -17.78
C GLY A 96 8.35 9.03 -17.16
N GLY A 97 7.39 9.42 -16.30
CA GLY A 97 7.36 10.68 -15.59
C GLY A 97 7.88 10.60 -14.16
N MET A 98 7.61 11.66 -13.39
CA MET A 98 8.03 11.75 -11.99
C MET A 98 7.16 10.89 -11.07
N SER A 99 7.79 10.14 -10.16
CA SER A 99 7.09 9.32 -9.15
C SER A 99 6.27 10.15 -8.17
N GLY A 100 5.19 9.58 -7.67
CA GLY A 100 4.38 10.13 -6.57
C GLY A 100 5.01 9.96 -5.18
N PHE A 101 6.18 9.30 -5.09
CA PHE A 101 6.93 9.02 -3.86
C PHE A 101 8.40 9.43 -4.03
N PRO A 102 9.18 9.58 -2.95
CA PRO A 102 10.62 9.76 -3.04
C PRO A 102 11.28 8.62 -3.80
N LYS A 103 12.23 8.96 -4.67
CA LYS A 103 13.00 8.02 -5.49
C LYS A 103 14.47 8.43 -5.54
N VAL A 104 15.36 7.57 -5.08
CA VAL A 104 16.82 7.79 -5.07
C VAL A 104 17.33 8.05 -6.49
N CYS A 105 16.76 7.38 -7.49
CA CYS A 105 17.14 7.58 -8.88
C CYS A 105 16.69 8.94 -9.49
N GLU A 106 15.71 9.63 -8.87
CA GLU A 106 15.24 10.94 -9.34
C GLU A 106 16.08 12.10 -8.79
N SER A 107 16.61 11.97 -7.57
CA SER A 107 17.30 13.10 -6.93
C SER A 107 18.21 12.64 -5.78
N PRO A 108 19.40 13.25 -5.60
CA PRO A 108 20.26 12.99 -4.45
C PRO A 108 19.64 13.44 -3.12
N HIS A 109 18.57 14.24 -3.17
CA HIS A 109 17.82 14.66 -1.99
C HIS A 109 16.87 13.58 -1.46
N ASP A 110 16.51 12.60 -2.28
CA ASP A 110 15.70 11.44 -1.89
C ASP A 110 16.65 10.35 -1.40
N VAL A 111 16.76 10.18 -0.09
CA VAL A 111 17.76 9.29 0.52
C VAL A 111 17.32 7.83 0.60
N PHE A 112 16.02 7.57 0.38
CA PHE A 112 15.43 6.23 0.39
C PHE A 112 14.15 6.20 -0.44
N ASP A 113 13.94 5.11 -1.19
CA ASP A 113 12.67 4.85 -1.86
C ASP A 113 11.64 4.44 -0.82
N THR A 114 10.55 5.20 -0.69
CA THR A 114 9.52 4.93 0.31
C THR A 114 8.17 4.73 -0.36
N GLY A 115 7.20 4.19 0.36
CA GLY A 115 5.84 3.93 -0.11
C GLY A 115 4.96 3.31 0.96
N HIS A 116 5.56 2.49 1.83
CA HIS A 116 4.89 1.90 2.99
C HIS A 116 5.16 2.69 4.26
N SER A 117 4.22 2.64 5.21
CA SER A 117 4.27 3.39 6.46
C SER A 117 5.23 2.78 7.50
N SER A 118 5.53 3.56 8.54
CA SER A 118 6.17 3.14 9.79
C SER A 118 7.65 2.76 9.70
N THR A 119 8.32 2.98 8.55
CA THR A 119 9.72 2.57 8.32
C THR A 119 10.74 3.65 8.65
N ALA A 120 10.35 4.93 8.61
CA ALA A 120 11.29 6.06 8.65
C ALA A 120 12.13 6.13 9.93
N ILE A 121 11.57 5.77 11.08
CA ILE A 121 12.31 5.81 12.37
C ILE A 121 13.44 4.77 12.37
N SER A 122 13.14 3.52 11.98
CA SER A 122 14.14 2.45 11.91
C SER A 122 15.22 2.74 10.86
N LEU A 123 14.84 3.27 9.69
CA LEU A 123 15.79 3.73 8.66
C LEU A 123 16.71 4.82 9.19
N SER A 124 16.14 5.81 9.90
CA SER A 124 16.90 6.92 10.50
C SER A 124 17.90 6.42 11.55
N MET A 125 17.52 5.44 12.36
CA MET A 125 18.40 4.82 13.33
C MET A 125 19.58 4.11 12.64
N GLY A 126 19.32 3.31 11.61
CA GLY A 126 20.36 2.65 10.81
C GLY A 126 21.35 3.63 10.19
N MET A 127 20.84 4.75 9.65
CA MET A 127 21.69 5.83 9.13
C MET A 127 22.49 6.54 10.23
N ALA A 128 21.92 6.71 11.44
CA ALA A 128 22.64 7.30 12.56
C ALA A 128 23.80 6.42 13.04
N VAL A 129 23.59 5.10 13.09
CA VAL A 129 24.68 4.14 13.37
C VAL A 129 25.78 4.27 12.31
N SER A 130 25.43 4.30 11.02
CA SER A 130 26.41 4.43 9.94
C SER A 130 27.18 5.75 10.01
N ARG A 131 26.48 6.88 10.26
CA ARG A 131 27.10 8.20 10.45
C ARG A 131 28.15 8.18 11.57
N ASP A 132 27.76 7.66 12.74
CA ASP A 132 28.61 7.68 13.92
C ASP A 132 29.84 6.76 13.77
N LEU A 133 29.68 5.58 13.15
CA LEU A 133 30.79 4.67 12.84
C LEU A 133 31.77 5.22 11.80
N LYS A 134 31.28 6.05 10.86
CA LYS A 134 32.10 6.74 9.88
C LYS A 134 32.69 8.05 10.37
N HIS A 135 32.32 8.50 11.57
CA HIS A 135 32.67 9.80 12.11
C HIS A 135 32.22 10.98 11.25
N ASP A 136 31.10 10.81 10.53
CA ASP A 136 30.49 11.86 9.73
C ASP A 136 29.67 12.80 10.62
N ASP A 137 29.49 14.05 10.18
CA ASP A 137 28.67 15.04 10.88
C ASP A 137 27.55 15.57 9.96
N TYR A 138 26.40 14.94 10.01
CA TYR A 138 25.17 15.39 9.37
C TYR A 138 23.95 15.05 10.25
N ASN A 139 22.86 15.79 10.01
CA ASN A 139 21.62 15.55 10.70
C ASN A 139 20.80 14.47 9.97
N ILE A 140 19.99 13.74 10.76
CA ILE A 140 19.06 12.74 10.24
C ILE A 140 17.69 13.07 10.81
N VAL A 141 16.72 13.27 9.90
CA VAL A 141 15.37 13.70 10.24
C VAL A 141 14.37 12.70 9.64
N ALA A 142 13.62 12.01 10.51
CA ALA A 142 12.49 11.19 10.13
C ALA A 142 11.22 12.04 10.17
N ILE A 143 10.46 12.09 9.08
CA ILE A 143 9.17 12.79 9.01
C ILE A 143 8.07 11.73 8.95
N ILE A 144 7.29 11.59 10.02
CA ILE A 144 6.28 10.54 10.17
C ILE A 144 4.92 11.15 10.50
N GLY A 145 3.87 10.63 9.87
CA GLY A 145 2.50 11.00 10.19
C GLY A 145 1.97 10.27 11.43
N ASP A 146 1.02 10.87 12.12
CA ASP A 146 0.35 10.30 13.31
C ASP A 146 -0.36 8.97 13.02
N GLY A 147 -0.91 8.78 11.80
CA GLY A 147 -1.43 7.50 11.35
C GLY A 147 -0.35 6.41 11.23
N ALA A 148 0.78 6.73 10.61
CA ALA A 148 1.91 5.80 10.47
C ALA A 148 2.57 5.45 11.82
N MET A 149 2.46 6.34 12.81
CA MET A 149 2.94 6.10 14.17
C MET A 149 2.15 4.98 14.90
N THR A 150 0.96 4.60 14.40
CA THR A 150 0.18 3.50 14.99
C THR A 150 0.67 2.11 14.58
N GLY A 151 1.56 2.01 13.60
CA GLY A 151 2.13 0.73 13.16
C GLY A 151 3.17 0.18 14.13
N GLY A 152 3.22 -1.16 14.30
CA GLY A 152 4.14 -1.82 15.23
C GLY A 152 5.60 -1.46 15.00
N LEU A 153 6.07 -1.45 13.74
CA LEU A 153 7.44 -1.12 13.38
C LEU A 153 7.87 0.30 13.83
N ALA A 154 6.91 1.27 13.87
CA ALA A 154 7.19 2.60 14.39
C ALA A 154 7.48 2.56 15.90
N PHE A 155 6.73 1.75 16.68
CA PHE A 155 6.99 1.55 18.10
C PHE A 155 8.30 0.81 18.34
N GLU A 156 8.61 -0.22 17.55
CA GLU A 156 9.90 -0.91 17.59
C GLU A 156 11.06 0.07 17.34
N GLY A 157 10.90 0.94 16.33
CA GLY A 157 11.86 2.00 16.02
C GLY A 157 12.03 2.98 17.18
N LEU A 158 10.94 3.46 17.79
CA LEU A 158 10.98 4.37 18.94
C LEU A 158 11.65 3.72 20.17
N ASN A 159 11.33 2.48 20.46
CA ASN A 159 11.93 1.73 21.56
C ASN A 159 13.46 1.61 21.40
N ASN A 160 13.92 1.29 20.19
CA ASN A 160 15.33 1.10 19.92
C ASN A 160 16.11 2.42 19.81
N ILE A 161 15.52 3.48 19.25
CA ILE A 161 16.21 4.77 19.07
C ILE A 161 16.51 5.42 20.42
N SER A 162 15.62 5.27 21.40
CA SER A 162 15.79 5.81 22.74
C SER A 162 16.94 5.13 23.49
N GLU A 163 17.03 3.80 23.43
CA GLU A 163 18.12 3.03 24.02
C GLU A 163 19.47 3.37 23.37
N SER A 164 19.49 3.63 22.08
CA SER A 164 20.72 3.95 21.36
C SER A 164 21.36 5.28 21.75
N GLY A 165 20.60 6.23 22.32
CA GLY A 165 21.03 7.59 22.65
C GLY A 165 21.56 8.41 21.47
N ARG A 166 21.42 7.94 20.23
CA ARG A 166 21.97 8.58 19.02
C ARG A 166 21.17 9.80 18.61
N ARG A 167 21.86 10.79 18.05
CA ARG A 167 21.23 12.02 17.53
C ARG A 167 20.40 11.71 16.28
N VAL A 168 19.09 11.65 16.44
CA VAL A 168 18.07 11.57 15.37
C VAL A 168 16.93 12.50 15.75
N ILE A 169 16.40 13.21 14.76
CA ILE A 169 15.23 14.09 14.93
C ILE A 169 14.03 13.40 14.29
N VAL A 170 13.00 13.12 15.07
CA VAL A 170 11.71 12.61 14.60
C VAL A 170 10.72 13.76 14.56
N ILE A 171 10.14 14.05 13.41
CA ILE A 171 9.06 15.03 13.27
C ILE A 171 7.75 14.29 13.15
N LEU A 172 6.94 14.37 14.19
CA LEU A 172 5.58 13.85 14.20
C LEU A 172 4.64 14.89 13.60
N ASN A 173 4.18 14.61 12.38
CA ASN A 173 3.15 15.41 11.70
C ASN A 173 1.77 14.93 12.15
N ASP A 174 1.17 15.63 13.14
CA ASP A 174 -0.12 15.28 13.72
C ASP A 174 -1.25 16.11 13.10
N ASN A 175 -2.05 15.49 12.26
CA ASN A 175 -3.27 16.08 11.69
C ASN A 175 -4.55 15.32 12.09
N GLY A 176 -4.46 14.27 12.90
CA GLY A 176 -5.57 13.46 13.39
C GLY A 176 -6.11 12.44 12.41
N MET A 177 -5.46 12.27 11.27
CA MET A 177 -5.97 11.45 10.17
C MET A 177 -4.88 10.65 9.48
N SER A 178 -5.19 9.38 9.18
CA SER A 178 -4.56 8.59 8.13
C SER A 178 -5.33 8.80 6.79
N ILE A 179 -5.81 7.76 6.14
CA ILE A 179 -6.88 7.89 5.13
C ILE A 179 -8.18 8.25 5.85
N SER A 180 -8.56 7.50 6.90
CA SER A 180 -9.67 7.76 7.82
C SER A 180 -9.17 8.44 9.11
N PRO A 181 -10.06 8.92 10.00
CA PRO A 181 -9.67 9.37 11.34
C PRO A 181 -8.88 8.28 12.08
N ASN A 182 -7.78 8.68 12.74
CA ASN A 182 -6.95 7.73 13.47
C ASN A 182 -7.69 7.10 14.66
N VAL A 183 -7.43 5.82 14.89
CA VAL A 183 -8.02 4.99 15.94
C VAL A 183 -6.99 4.57 16.99
N GLY A 184 -7.45 4.05 18.13
CA GLY A 184 -6.62 3.48 19.18
C GLY A 184 -6.14 4.45 20.25
N GLY A 185 -5.39 3.91 21.21
CA GLY A 185 -4.93 4.62 22.41
C GLY A 185 -3.98 5.78 22.11
N LEU A 186 -3.05 5.59 21.17
CA LEU A 186 -2.09 6.63 20.76
C LEU A 186 -2.82 7.81 20.10
N ALA A 187 -3.77 7.55 19.20
CA ALA A 187 -4.58 8.59 18.57
C ALA A 187 -5.39 9.41 19.62
N LYS A 188 -5.94 8.73 20.63
CA LYS A 188 -6.59 9.39 21.77
C LYS A 188 -5.60 10.24 22.58
N HIS A 189 -4.40 9.74 22.83
CA HIS A 189 -3.34 10.47 23.54
C HIS A 189 -2.95 11.76 22.76
N LEU A 190 -2.65 11.66 21.48
CA LEU A 190 -2.30 12.80 20.62
C LEU A 190 -3.45 13.83 20.53
N ARG A 191 -4.71 13.36 20.42
CA ARG A 191 -5.89 14.24 20.47
C ARG A 191 -5.94 15.04 21.77
N ASN A 192 -5.67 14.41 22.90
CA ASN A 192 -5.64 15.09 24.21
C ASN A 192 -4.50 16.13 24.28
N LEU A 193 -3.35 15.86 23.66
CA LEU A 193 -2.27 16.85 23.56
C LEU A 193 -2.71 18.08 22.76
N ARG A 194 -3.36 17.90 21.61
CA ARG A 194 -3.87 18.99 20.76
C ARG A 194 -4.91 19.88 21.44
N THR A 195 -5.74 19.30 22.29
CA THR A 195 -6.85 20.02 22.95
C THR A 195 -6.51 20.56 24.33
N SER A 196 -5.26 20.38 24.79
CA SER A 196 -4.87 20.83 26.12
C SER A 196 -4.88 22.36 26.22
N ASN A 197 -5.33 22.88 27.41
CA ASN A 197 -5.37 24.31 27.67
C ASN A 197 -4.00 25.02 27.54
N GLN A 198 -2.90 24.30 27.62
CA GLN A 198 -1.57 24.83 27.41
C GLN A 198 -1.30 25.13 25.93
N TYR A 199 -1.72 24.26 24.99
CA TYR A 199 -1.66 24.57 23.55
C TYR A 199 -2.51 25.81 23.21
N LEU A 200 -3.71 25.92 23.80
CA LEU A 200 -4.58 27.08 23.64
C LEU A 200 -4.01 28.35 24.27
N ASN A 201 -3.21 28.24 25.34
CA ASN A 201 -2.57 29.37 26.02
C ASN A 201 -1.24 29.76 25.34
N ILE A 202 -0.46 28.83 24.78
CA ILE A 202 0.73 29.13 23.97
C ILE A 202 0.32 29.97 22.75
N LYS A 203 -0.78 29.65 22.09
CA LYS A 203 -1.35 30.46 21.00
C LYS A 203 -1.68 31.91 21.42
N LYS A 204 -1.96 32.16 22.71
CA LYS A 204 -2.21 33.48 23.28
C LYS A 204 -0.94 34.15 23.81
N THR A 205 0.10 33.40 24.15
CA THR A 205 1.30 33.90 24.86
C THR A 205 2.51 33.99 23.93
N ALA A 206 2.51 33.36 22.75
CA ALA A 206 3.61 33.43 21.76
C ALA A 206 3.93 34.87 21.27
N LYS A 207 3.09 35.86 21.62
CA LYS A 207 3.42 37.29 21.48
C LYS A 207 4.34 37.86 22.55
N LYS A 208 4.80 37.08 23.56
CA LYS A 208 5.50 37.63 24.74
C LYS A 208 6.73 36.88 25.27
N VAL A 209 7.22 35.82 24.59
CA VAL A 209 8.38 35.07 25.13
C VAL A 209 9.52 35.03 24.10
N VAL A 210 10.23 36.12 24.04
CA VAL A 210 11.55 36.23 23.39
C VAL A 210 12.60 36.37 24.49
N ASP A 211 12.62 35.78 25.59
CA ASP A 211 13.77 35.75 26.49
C ASP A 211 13.60 34.66 27.56
N VAL A 212 14.18 33.49 27.37
CA VAL A 212 14.51 32.57 28.46
C VAL A 212 16.00 32.35 28.47
N PRO A 213 16.71 32.78 29.52
CA PRO A 213 18.15 32.59 29.63
C PRO A 213 18.48 31.09 29.81
N TYR A 214 19.52 30.66 29.13
CA TYR A 214 20.17 29.36 29.21
C TYR A 214 20.54 29.03 30.67
N ILE A 215 19.95 28.01 31.25
CA ILE A 215 20.29 27.48 32.57
C ILE A 215 21.22 26.27 32.39
N GLY A 216 22.46 26.43 32.87
CA GLY A 216 23.54 25.45 32.71
C GLY A 216 23.34 24.12 33.45
N ASP A 217 24.07 23.11 33.00
CA ASP A 217 24.01 21.66 33.33
C ASP A 217 24.09 21.30 34.83
N SER A 218 24.57 22.18 35.69
CA SER A 218 24.73 21.92 37.13
C SER A 218 23.42 21.99 37.93
N LEU A 219 22.39 22.69 37.42
CA LEU A 219 21.09 22.76 38.11
C LEU A 219 20.18 21.57 37.71
N TYR A 220 20.47 20.90 36.62
CA TYR A 220 19.67 19.79 36.11
C TYR A 220 19.75 18.53 36.96
N LYS A 221 20.91 18.26 37.61
CA LYS A 221 21.11 17.08 38.44
C LYS A 221 20.51 17.21 39.87
N GLY A 222 20.38 18.41 40.40
CA GLY A 222 19.83 18.63 41.76
C GLY A 222 18.29 18.65 41.81
N MET A 223 17.63 18.92 40.70
CA MET A 223 16.18 19.07 40.64
C MET A 223 15.42 17.79 40.27
N ARG A 224 16.14 16.70 39.97
CA ARG A 224 15.55 15.46 39.46
C ARG A 224 14.68 14.73 40.50
N ASN A 225 15.11 14.70 41.77
CA ASN A 225 14.47 13.90 42.83
C ASN A 225 13.31 14.58 43.58
N ALA A 226 13.20 15.92 43.56
CA ALA A 226 12.11 16.63 44.23
C ALA A 226 10.99 17.06 43.28
N LYS A 227 11.27 17.09 41.97
CA LYS A 227 10.36 17.55 40.91
C LYS A 227 9.41 16.47 40.37
N ASP A 228 9.77 15.19 40.52
CA ASP A 228 9.04 14.12 39.85
C ASP A 228 7.59 13.97 40.35
N HIS A 229 7.35 14.11 41.65
CA HIS A 229 5.98 14.03 42.20
C HIS A 229 5.12 15.25 41.97
N MET A 230 5.68 16.46 41.80
CA MET A 230 4.93 17.68 41.46
C MET A 230 4.74 17.84 39.93
N LYS A 231 5.66 17.28 39.14
CA LYS A 231 5.61 17.31 37.65
C LYS A 231 4.41 16.53 37.10
N TYR A 232 4.05 15.41 37.75
CA TYR A 232 2.91 14.57 37.34
C TYR A 232 1.53 15.24 37.56
N ALA A 233 1.44 16.23 38.46
CA ALA A 233 0.17 16.91 38.75
C ALA A 233 -0.10 18.18 37.91
N LEU A 234 0.94 18.80 37.32
CA LEU A 234 0.89 20.13 36.74
C LEU A 234 1.38 20.25 35.28
N LEU A 235 2.05 19.21 34.71
CA LEU A 235 2.54 19.24 33.34
C LEU A 235 1.71 18.33 32.44
N PRO A 236 1.25 18.78 31.30
CA PRO A 236 0.62 17.91 30.33
C PRO A 236 1.67 17.39 29.32
N LYS A 237 2.05 16.10 29.37
CA LYS A 237 1.47 15.19 28.40
C LYS A 237 2.33 14.88 27.17
N GLY A 238 3.60 15.24 27.08
CA GLY A 238 4.60 14.59 26.23
C GLY A 238 5.21 13.35 26.90
N ILE A 239 4.65 12.97 28.07
CA ILE A 239 5.17 11.97 29.00
C ILE A 239 5.52 10.65 28.30
N LEU A 240 4.67 10.16 27.40
CA LEU A 240 4.93 8.90 26.70
C LEU A 240 6.27 8.90 25.94
N PHE A 241 6.56 9.95 25.19
CA PHE A 241 7.80 10.03 24.41
C PHE A 241 9.02 10.31 25.29
N GLU A 242 8.85 11.11 26.36
CA GLU A 242 9.90 11.37 27.35
C GLU A 242 10.22 10.11 28.17
N GLU A 243 9.22 9.33 28.56
CA GLU A 243 9.41 8.05 29.27
C GLU A 243 10.07 7.00 28.35
N LEU A 244 9.82 7.06 27.04
CA LEU A 244 10.58 6.29 26.06
C LEU A 244 12.01 6.81 25.84
N GLY A 245 12.43 7.91 26.51
CA GLY A 245 13.79 8.44 26.43
C GLY A 245 14.06 9.44 25.31
N LEU A 246 13.03 9.94 24.61
CA LEU A 246 13.19 11.01 23.63
C LEU A 246 13.01 12.39 24.28
N THR A 247 13.77 13.38 23.82
CA THR A 247 13.47 14.77 24.18
C THR A 247 12.24 15.24 23.38
N TYR A 248 11.15 15.58 24.06
CA TYR A 248 9.93 16.04 23.43
C TYR A 248 9.92 17.58 23.27
N LEU A 249 9.73 18.06 22.03
CA LEU A 249 9.57 19.47 21.69
C LEU A 249 8.17 19.67 21.06
N GLY A 250 7.31 20.38 21.73
CA GLY A 250 5.98 20.68 21.20
C GLY A 250 4.85 20.66 22.23
N PRO A 251 3.60 20.68 21.76
CA PRO A 251 3.23 20.79 20.35
C PRO A 251 3.51 22.17 19.76
N VAL A 252 3.96 22.23 18.49
CA VAL A 252 4.21 23.45 17.71
C VAL A 252 3.17 23.61 16.60
N ASP A 253 2.87 24.87 16.19
CA ASP A 253 1.99 25.11 15.05
C ASP A 253 2.72 24.73 13.74
N GLY A 254 2.32 23.61 13.14
CA GLY A 254 2.89 23.09 11.90
C GLY A 254 2.62 23.95 10.66
N HIS A 255 1.92 25.08 10.83
CA HIS A 255 1.65 26.07 9.80
C HIS A 255 2.32 27.42 10.09
N ASN A 256 3.17 27.50 11.10
CA ASN A 256 4.00 28.66 11.39
C ASN A 256 5.46 28.32 11.09
N VAL A 257 5.99 28.85 9.98
CA VAL A 257 7.35 28.54 9.52
C VAL A 257 8.40 28.96 10.54
N GLU A 258 8.25 30.12 11.16
CA GLU A 258 9.21 30.62 12.16
C GLU A 258 9.23 29.74 13.42
N GLU A 259 8.06 29.34 13.94
CA GLU A 259 7.95 28.44 15.10
C GLU A 259 8.58 27.07 14.82
N LEU A 260 8.33 26.52 13.62
CA LEU A 260 8.93 25.26 13.17
C LEU A 260 10.46 25.36 13.05
N VAL A 261 10.98 26.44 12.44
CA VAL A 261 12.42 26.67 12.30
C VAL A 261 13.08 26.76 13.68
N ASN A 262 12.48 27.50 14.61
CA ASN A 262 13.00 27.64 15.98
C ASN A 262 13.04 26.28 16.70
N ALA A 263 11.99 25.45 16.59
CA ALA A 263 11.96 24.11 17.16
C ALA A 263 13.04 23.20 16.54
N MET A 264 13.20 23.22 15.21
CA MET A 264 14.22 22.44 14.51
C MET A 264 15.66 22.89 14.87
N GLN A 265 15.89 24.19 15.00
CA GLN A 265 17.18 24.73 15.46
C GLN A 265 17.49 24.34 16.91
N ALA A 266 16.49 24.28 17.78
CA ALA A 266 16.66 23.79 19.14
C ALA A 266 17.00 22.27 19.13
N ALA A 267 16.31 21.47 18.33
CA ALA A 267 16.55 20.04 18.18
C ALA A 267 17.97 19.72 17.69
N LYS A 268 18.53 20.52 16.76
CA LYS A 268 19.92 20.35 16.29
C LYS A 268 20.98 20.44 17.39
N LYS A 269 20.68 21.13 18.48
CA LYS A 269 21.61 21.36 19.60
C LYS A 269 21.55 20.25 20.67
N ILE A 270 20.59 19.36 20.60
CA ILE A 270 20.36 18.30 21.58
C ILE A 270 21.18 17.06 21.18
N ASN A 271 21.98 16.57 22.11
CA ASN A 271 22.68 15.30 21.98
C ASN A 271 21.74 14.17 22.42
N GLY A 272 21.21 13.43 21.45
CA GLY A 272 20.26 12.33 21.67
C GLY A 272 19.05 12.39 20.73
N PRO A 273 18.12 11.46 20.89
CA PRO A 273 16.92 11.43 20.06
C PRO A 273 15.92 12.52 20.50
N VAL A 274 15.36 13.20 19.52
CA VAL A 274 14.39 14.30 19.71
C VAL A 274 13.13 14.00 18.93
N LEU A 275 11.97 14.25 19.53
CA LEU A 275 10.68 14.26 18.84
C LEU A 275 10.09 15.66 18.81
N ILE A 276 9.91 16.22 17.61
CA ILE A 276 9.19 17.46 17.40
C ILE A 276 7.74 17.12 17.03
N HIS A 277 6.78 17.55 17.84
CA HIS A 277 5.35 17.33 17.57
C HIS A 277 4.74 18.55 16.87
N ALA A 278 4.53 18.45 15.55
CA ALA A 278 3.96 19.49 14.73
C ALA A 278 2.46 19.22 14.46
N ILE A 279 1.61 20.16 14.83
CA ILE A 279 0.16 20.07 14.57
C ILE A 279 -0.15 20.72 13.24
N THR A 280 -0.71 19.94 12.31
CA THR A 280 -1.08 20.41 10.97
C THR A 280 -2.56 20.20 10.67
N LYS A 281 -3.01 20.73 9.54
CA LYS A 281 -4.35 20.52 9.00
C LYS A 281 -4.26 19.93 7.59
N LYS A 282 -4.73 18.71 7.43
CA LYS A 282 -4.76 18.01 6.14
C LYS A 282 -5.63 18.78 5.14
N GLY A 283 -5.13 19.01 3.91
CA GLY A 283 -5.85 19.75 2.88
C GLY A 283 -5.85 21.26 3.02
N LYS A 284 -5.05 21.86 3.93
CA LYS A 284 -5.01 23.29 4.24
C LYS A 284 -4.91 24.17 2.99
N GLY A 285 -5.76 25.21 2.95
CA GLY A 285 -5.79 26.19 1.87
C GLY A 285 -6.65 25.79 0.67
N TYR A 286 -7.21 24.58 0.65
CA TYR A 286 -8.18 24.17 -0.36
C TYR A 286 -9.44 23.62 0.29
N ARG A 287 -10.51 24.41 0.28
CA ARG A 287 -11.76 24.12 1.02
C ARG A 287 -12.34 22.73 0.74
N SER A 288 -12.29 22.27 -0.51
CA SER A 288 -12.79 20.93 -0.88
C SER A 288 -11.98 19.82 -0.19
N ALA A 289 -10.65 19.97 -0.10
CA ALA A 289 -9.77 19.01 0.57
C ALA A 289 -9.83 19.11 2.09
N GLU A 290 -10.05 20.32 2.65
CA GLU A 290 -10.22 20.48 4.09
C GLU A 290 -11.51 19.83 4.61
N ASN A 291 -12.59 19.89 3.81
CA ASN A 291 -13.89 19.32 4.16
C ASN A 291 -13.97 17.79 3.89
N ASN A 292 -13.17 17.27 2.97
CA ASN A 292 -13.17 15.86 2.57
C ASN A 292 -11.71 15.34 2.43
N PRO A 293 -10.92 15.36 3.50
CA PRO A 293 -9.48 15.04 3.41
C PRO A 293 -9.19 13.59 3.04
N ASP A 294 -10.13 12.68 3.26
CA ASP A 294 -10.14 11.28 2.84
C ASP A 294 -10.20 11.15 1.31
N LYS A 295 -11.14 11.84 0.66
CA LYS A 295 -11.29 11.83 -0.80
C LYS A 295 -10.08 12.41 -1.52
N PHE A 296 -9.44 13.43 -0.93
CA PHE A 296 -8.25 14.09 -1.47
C PHE A 296 -6.94 13.49 -0.93
N HIS A 297 -7.01 12.38 -0.18
CA HIS A 297 -5.80 11.66 0.22
C HIS A 297 -5.06 11.12 -1.01
N GLY A 298 -5.77 10.42 -1.91
CA GLY A 298 -5.28 9.96 -3.21
C GLY A 298 -6.40 10.10 -4.23
N ILE A 299 -6.38 11.19 -5.00
CA ILE A 299 -7.44 11.53 -5.95
C ILE A 299 -6.96 11.37 -7.39
N GLY A 300 -7.85 10.93 -8.30
CA GLY A 300 -7.63 11.03 -9.73
C GLY A 300 -7.69 12.48 -10.23
N SER A 301 -7.70 12.70 -11.54
CA SER A 301 -7.94 14.02 -12.11
C SER A 301 -9.32 14.54 -11.68
N PHE A 302 -9.40 15.86 -11.39
CA PHE A 302 -10.61 16.49 -10.87
C PHE A 302 -10.73 17.93 -11.33
N ASN A 303 -11.93 18.50 -11.23
CA ASN A 303 -12.13 19.93 -11.49
C ASN A 303 -11.73 20.75 -10.24
N PRO A 304 -10.71 21.63 -10.31
CA PRO A 304 -10.21 22.36 -9.15
C PRO A 304 -11.22 23.38 -8.58
N CYS A 305 -12.17 23.88 -9.37
CA CYS A 305 -13.18 24.83 -8.91
C CYS A 305 -14.27 24.15 -8.07
N THR A 306 -14.68 22.91 -8.43
CA THR A 306 -15.75 22.18 -7.75
C THR A 306 -15.25 21.13 -6.78
N GLY A 307 -14.00 20.65 -6.94
CA GLY A 307 -13.44 19.53 -6.21
C GLY A 307 -14.01 18.16 -6.63
N LEU A 308 -14.82 18.11 -7.68
CA LEU A 308 -15.41 16.86 -8.14
C LEU A 308 -14.43 16.09 -9.03
N PRO A 309 -14.19 14.79 -8.76
CA PRO A 309 -13.39 13.94 -9.63
C PRO A 309 -14.11 13.73 -10.98
N ASN A 310 -13.34 13.40 -12.00
CA ASN A 310 -13.92 12.95 -13.25
C ASN A 310 -14.72 11.67 -13.01
N PRO A 311 -15.93 11.52 -13.58
CA PRO A 311 -16.79 10.36 -13.32
C PRO A 311 -16.12 9.07 -13.78
N SER A 312 -16.15 8.04 -12.93
CA SER A 312 -15.86 6.66 -13.34
C SER A 312 -17.01 6.10 -14.15
N LYS A 313 -16.72 5.22 -15.10
CA LYS A 313 -17.74 4.69 -16.02
C LYS A 313 -18.46 3.45 -15.51
N GLY A 314 -17.91 2.70 -14.55
CA GLY A 314 -18.42 1.41 -14.09
C GLY A 314 -18.38 1.21 -12.59
N VAL A 315 -18.86 0.04 -12.15
CA VAL A 315 -18.80 -0.40 -10.74
C VAL A 315 -17.45 -1.07 -10.48
N SER A 316 -16.81 -0.73 -9.36
CA SER A 316 -15.50 -1.30 -9.02
C SER A 316 -15.60 -2.68 -8.36
N TYR A 317 -14.54 -3.49 -8.49
CA TYR A 317 -14.41 -4.75 -7.74
C TYR A 317 -14.56 -4.53 -6.23
N SER A 318 -13.93 -3.49 -5.68
CA SER A 318 -14.03 -3.14 -4.25
C SER A 318 -15.48 -2.89 -3.81
N SER A 319 -16.28 -2.21 -4.65
CA SER A 319 -17.69 -1.95 -4.35
C SER A 319 -18.52 -3.24 -4.33
N ILE A 320 -18.29 -4.14 -5.29
CA ILE A 320 -18.99 -5.44 -5.36
C ILE A 320 -18.58 -6.33 -4.18
N ALA A 321 -17.29 -6.38 -3.84
CA ALA A 321 -16.80 -7.12 -2.69
C ALA A 321 -17.45 -6.61 -1.39
N GLY A 322 -17.46 -5.29 -1.17
CA GLY A 322 -18.10 -4.69 0.00
C GLY A 322 -19.61 -4.95 0.08
N ASP A 323 -20.31 -4.91 -1.06
CA ASP A 323 -21.74 -5.22 -1.13
C ASP A 323 -22.01 -6.71 -0.83
N GLU A 324 -21.15 -7.63 -1.27
CA GLU A 324 -21.30 -9.06 -0.96
C GLU A 324 -20.98 -9.36 0.50
N ILE A 325 -19.92 -8.78 1.07
CA ILE A 325 -19.59 -8.91 2.50
C ILE A 325 -20.75 -8.38 3.36
N LEU A 326 -21.36 -7.26 2.97
CA LEU A 326 -22.56 -6.73 3.64
C LEU A 326 -23.75 -7.68 3.50
N SER A 327 -23.92 -8.33 2.34
CA SER A 327 -24.99 -9.32 2.13
C SER A 327 -24.79 -10.53 3.03
N MET A 328 -23.57 -11.07 3.09
CA MET A 328 -23.23 -12.19 3.99
C MET A 328 -23.54 -11.85 5.46
N ALA A 329 -23.23 -10.62 5.90
CA ALA A 329 -23.50 -10.19 7.27
C ALA A 329 -24.99 -9.98 7.59
N LYS A 330 -25.85 -9.87 6.60
CA LYS A 330 -27.31 -9.86 6.80
C LYS A 330 -27.83 -11.27 7.11
N ASP A 331 -27.22 -12.27 6.46
CA ASP A 331 -27.67 -13.66 6.54
C ASP A 331 -27.00 -14.40 7.70
N HIS A 332 -25.82 -13.89 8.17
CA HIS A 332 -24.96 -14.55 9.15
C HIS A 332 -24.43 -13.57 10.19
N ASP A 333 -24.81 -13.76 11.45
CA ASP A 333 -24.45 -12.88 12.57
C ASP A 333 -23.00 -13.03 13.02
N ASP A 334 -22.34 -14.10 12.65
CA ASP A 334 -20.93 -14.39 12.94
C ASP A 334 -19.95 -13.66 12.00
N VAL A 335 -20.44 -13.10 10.88
CA VAL A 335 -19.59 -12.35 9.92
C VAL A 335 -19.19 -10.99 10.50
N VAL A 336 -17.89 -10.78 10.62
CA VAL A 336 -17.27 -9.52 11.05
C VAL A 336 -16.27 -9.05 10.00
N ALA A 337 -16.08 -7.73 9.88
CA ALA A 337 -15.16 -7.14 8.92
C ALA A 337 -14.03 -6.39 9.61
N VAL A 338 -12.80 -6.59 9.12
CA VAL A 338 -11.58 -5.95 9.62
C VAL A 338 -10.90 -5.19 8.49
N SER A 339 -10.48 -3.96 8.76
CA SER A 339 -9.71 -3.13 7.84
C SER A 339 -8.52 -2.47 8.56
N ALA A 340 -7.48 -2.16 7.81
CA ALA A 340 -6.31 -1.43 8.31
C ALA A 340 -6.25 -0.02 7.70
N ALA A 341 -7.09 0.90 8.20
CA ALA A 341 -7.25 2.28 7.73
C ALA A 341 -7.72 2.41 6.25
N MET A 342 -8.40 1.40 5.71
CA MET A 342 -8.80 1.31 4.30
C MET A 342 -10.30 1.09 4.09
N CYS A 343 -11.15 1.44 5.06
CA CYS A 343 -12.59 1.17 5.06
C CYS A 343 -13.28 1.56 3.74
N ASP A 344 -13.15 2.81 3.32
CA ASP A 344 -13.79 3.31 2.09
C ASP A 344 -13.20 2.69 0.83
N ALA A 345 -11.89 2.56 0.82
CA ALA A 345 -11.13 2.13 -0.34
C ALA A 345 -11.31 0.62 -0.66
N THR A 346 -11.68 -0.19 0.33
CA THR A 346 -12.04 -1.61 0.19
C THR A 346 -13.55 -1.87 0.10
N GLY A 347 -14.36 -0.80 0.03
CA GLY A 347 -15.82 -0.91 -0.13
C GLY A 347 -16.60 -1.20 1.15
N LEU A 348 -15.95 -1.19 2.32
CA LEU A 348 -16.59 -1.59 3.59
C LEU A 348 -17.42 -0.49 4.28
N ARG A 349 -17.53 0.73 3.72
CA ARG A 349 -18.26 1.83 4.34
C ARG A 349 -19.72 1.47 4.69
N LYS A 350 -20.43 0.86 3.76
CA LYS A 350 -21.81 0.43 3.98
C LYS A 350 -21.95 -0.61 5.10
N PHE A 351 -20.95 -1.50 5.23
CA PHE A 351 -20.88 -2.47 6.32
C PHE A 351 -20.65 -1.76 7.66
N ALA A 352 -19.65 -0.88 7.73
CA ALA A 352 -19.31 -0.13 8.93
C ALA A 352 -20.48 0.74 9.44
N ASP A 353 -21.21 1.38 8.53
CA ASP A 353 -22.35 2.22 8.86
C ASP A 353 -23.55 1.39 9.36
N LYS A 354 -23.75 0.16 8.83
CA LYS A 354 -24.88 -0.69 9.18
C LYS A 354 -24.62 -1.57 10.40
N TYR A 355 -23.41 -2.07 10.56
CA TYR A 355 -22.99 -2.99 11.62
C TYR A 355 -21.74 -2.49 12.34
N PRO A 356 -21.78 -1.30 12.99
CA PRO A 356 -20.61 -0.68 13.62
C PRO A 356 -19.98 -1.56 14.71
N GLU A 357 -20.74 -2.42 15.38
CA GLU A 357 -20.26 -3.37 16.40
C GLU A 357 -19.57 -4.60 15.82
N ARG A 358 -19.71 -4.84 14.52
CA ARG A 358 -19.06 -5.95 13.79
C ARG A 358 -17.99 -5.47 12.80
N PHE A 359 -17.70 -4.17 12.80
CA PHE A 359 -16.64 -3.56 11.98
C PHE A 359 -15.48 -3.08 12.85
N PHE A 360 -14.27 -3.48 12.48
CA PHE A 360 -13.04 -3.15 13.21
C PHE A 360 -12.01 -2.50 12.28
N ASP A 361 -11.75 -1.20 12.46
CA ASP A 361 -10.60 -0.55 11.85
C ASP A 361 -9.45 -0.57 12.87
N VAL A 362 -8.37 -1.24 12.52
CA VAL A 362 -7.20 -1.42 13.40
C VAL A 362 -6.15 -0.31 13.23
N GLY A 363 -6.41 0.69 12.38
CA GLY A 363 -5.40 1.66 11.97
C GLY A 363 -4.40 1.05 10.97
N ILE A 364 -3.24 1.69 10.79
CA ILE A 364 -2.21 1.15 9.88
C ILE A 364 -1.42 0.06 10.63
N ALA A 365 -2.05 -1.10 10.84
CA ALA A 365 -1.53 -2.19 11.64
C ALA A 365 -1.98 -3.56 11.08
N GLU A 366 -1.54 -3.89 9.88
CA GLU A 366 -1.97 -5.06 9.11
C GLU A 366 -1.66 -6.37 9.86
N ALA A 367 -0.48 -6.50 10.45
CA ALA A 367 -0.09 -7.67 11.25
C ALA A 367 -1.04 -7.87 12.43
N HIS A 368 -1.32 -6.79 13.20
CA HIS A 368 -2.31 -6.83 14.29
C HIS A 368 -3.70 -7.23 13.77
N GLY A 369 -4.13 -6.67 12.62
CA GLY A 369 -5.44 -6.98 12.03
C GLY A 369 -5.61 -8.47 11.71
N VAL A 370 -4.57 -9.14 11.24
CA VAL A 370 -4.57 -10.58 10.95
C VAL A 370 -4.62 -11.40 12.23
N THR A 371 -3.72 -11.15 13.20
CA THR A 371 -3.71 -11.86 14.50
C THR A 371 -5.02 -11.65 15.27
N PHE A 372 -5.55 -10.43 15.27
CA PHE A 372 -6.85 -10.10 15.88
C PHE A 372 -7.99 -10.91 15.24
N SER A 373 -7.97 -11.04 13.91
CA SER A 373 -8.94 -11.85 13.17
C SER A 373 -8.79 -13.33 13.49
N ALA A 374 -7.57 -13.83 13.66
CA ALA A 374 -7.33 -15.20 14.09
C ALA A 374 -7.97 -15.48 15.46
N GLY A 375 -7.82 -14.56 16.43
CA GLY A 375 -8.47 -14.66 17.74
C GLY A 375 -10.00 -14.71 17.66
N MET A 376 -10.60 -13.89 16.79
CA MET A 376 -12.05 -13.91 16.55
C MET A 376 -12.50 -15.22 15.90
N ALA A 377 -11.75 -15.72 14.89
CA ALA A 377 -12.07 -16.98 14.23
C ALA A 377 -11.95 -18.19 15.18
N ALA A 378 -10.93 -18.21 16.04
CA ALA A 378 -10.78 -19.24 17.08
C ALA A 378 -11.93 -19.22 18.11
N SER A 379 -12.62 -18.08 18.24
CA SER A 379 -13.78 -17.90 19.12
C SER A 379 -15.13 -18.10 18.39
N GLY A 380 -15.12 -18.58 17.15
CA GLY A 380 -16.32 -18.96 16.39
C GLY A 380 -16.89 -17.90 15.47
N LEU A 381 -16.22 -16.73 15.30
CA LEU A 381 -16.62 -15.72 14.31
C LEU A 381 -16.04 -16.03 12.92
N ARG A 382 -16.56 -15.34 11.91
CA ARG A 382 -16.13 -15.39 10.50
C ARG A 382 -15.54 -14.03 10.08
N PRO A 383 -14.28 -13.75 10.39
CA PRO A 383 -13.68 -12.48 10.02
C PRO A 383 -13.34 -12.42 8.54
N VAL A 384 -13.73 -11.31 7.91
CA VAL A 384 -13.31 -10.90 6.58
C VAL A 384 -12.29 -9.76 6.72
N VAL A 385 -11.04 -10.02 6.34
CA VAL A 385 -9.93 -9.08 6.44
C VAL A 385 -9.73 -8.42 5.08
N ALA A 386 -10.15 -7.16 4.94
CA ALA A 386 -10.06 -6.42 3.69
C ALA A 386 -8.86 -5.48 3.68
N ILE A 387 -7.81 -5.88 2.97
CA ILE A 387 -6.51 -5.19 2.90
C ILE A 387 -6.00 -5.24 1.45
N TYR A 388 -5.23 -4.20 1.03
CA TYR A 388 -4.58 -4.20 -0.27
C TYR A 388 -3.51 -5.29 -0.37
N SER A 389 -3.37 -5.89 -1.54
CA SER A 389 -2.42 -6.96 -1.79
C SER A 389 -0.99 -6.61 -1.36
N SER A 390 -0.48 -5.45 -1.76
CA SER A 390 0.87 -5.00 -1.39
C SER A 390 1.04 -4.73 0.11
N PHE A 391 -0.03 -4.36 0.83
CA PHE A 391 0.04 -4.09 2.27
C PHE A 391 -0.11 -5.36 3.11
N LEU A 392 -0.84 -6.37 2.62
CA LEU A 392 -1.01 -7.64 3.31
C LEU A 392 0.32 -8.41 3.49
N GLN A 393 1.34 -8.14 2.65
CA GLN A 393 2.68 -8.75 2.83
C GLN A 393 3.32 -8.40 4.18
N ARG A 394 2.88 -7.34 4.89
CA ARG A 394 3.31 -7.04 6.27
C ARG A 394 2.83 -8.04 7.30
N ALA A 395 1.82 -8.82 6.99
CA ALA A 395 1.25 -9.83 7.87
C ALA A 395 1.59 -11.26 7.42
N TYR A 396 2.66 -11.45 6.64
CA TYR A 396 3.06 -12.74 6.09
C TYR A 396 3.21 -13.80 7.17
N ASP A 397 3.95 -13.49 8.23
CA ASP A 397 4.16 -14.38 9.37
C ASP A 397 2.85 -14.70 10.12
N GLN A 398 2.02 -13.68 10.39
CA GLN A 398 0.75 -13.85 11.09
C GLN A 398 -0.26 -14.68 10.28
N ILE A 399 -0.22 -14.60 8.95
CA ILE A 399 -1.05 -15.48 8.11
C ILE A 399 -0.60 -16.93 8.26
N ILE A 400 0.72 -17.20 8.31
CA ILE A 400 1.25 -18.56 8.47
C ILE A 400 0.94 -19.09 9.87
N GLU A 401 1.42 -18.40 10.90
CA GLU A 401 1.43 -18.89 12.28
C GLU A 401 0.05 -18.84 12.91
N ASP A 402 -0.58 -17.65 12.90
CA ASP A 402 -1.82 -17.44 13.63
C ASP A 402 -3.05 -18.03 12.91
N VAL A 403 -3.00 -18.08 11.57
CA VAL A 403 -4.18 -18.48 10.76
C VAL A 403 -3.99 -19.84 10.11
N CYS A 404 -2.94 -20.06 9.30
CA CYS A 404 -2.80 -21.26 8.48
C CYS A 404 -2.44 -22.52 9.29
N ILE A 405 -1.54 -22.42 10.26
CA ILE A 405 -1.20 -23.54 11.15
C ILE A 405 -2.45 -24.00 11.92
N GLN A 406 -3.23 -23.05 12.42
CA GLN A 406 -4.44 -23.30 13.18
C GLN A 406 -5.64 -23.69 12.31
N LYS A 407 -5.54 -23.59 10.97
CA LYS A 407 -6.62 -23.81 9.99
C LYS A 407 -7.86 -22.94 10.28
N LEU A 408 -7.66 -21.72 10.78
CA LEU A 408 -8.77 -20.85 11.17
C LEU A 408 -9.49 -20.30 9.93
N PRO A 409 -10.83 -20.22 9.95
CA PRO A 409 -11.64 -19.82 8.80
C PRO A 409 -11.67 -18.28 8.63
N VAL A 410 -10.51 -17.69 8.41
CA VAL A 410 -10.35 -16.28 8.09
C VAL A 410 -10.44 -16.08 6.57
N ILE A 411 -11.23 -15.11 6.11
CA ILE A 411 -11.39 -14.74 4.70
C ILE A 411 -10.56 -13.49 4.45
N PHE A 412 -9.53 -13.60 3.62
CA PHE A 412 -8.74 -12.45 3.17
C PHE A 412 -9.33 -11.88 1.88
N ALA A 413 -9.98 -10.73 1.96
CA ALA A 413 -10.45 -9.95 0.82
C ALA A 413 -9.32 -9.07 0.32
N ILE A 414 -8.55 -9.57 -0.65
CA ILE A 414 -7.31 -8.95 -1.12
C ILE A 414 -7.61 -8.02 -2.30
N ASP A 415 -7.74 -6.74 -2.00
CA ASP A 415 -7.99 -5.71 -2.99
C ASP A 415 -6.69 -5.27 -3.70
N ARG A 416 -6.78 -4.76 -4.91
CA ARG A 416 -5.64 -4.25 -5.71
C ARG A 416 -4.58 -5.31 -6.01
N ALA A 417 -5.01 -6.53 -6.27
CA ALA A 417 -4.14 -7.59 -6.77
C ALA A 417 -3.61 -7.27 -8.17
N GLY A 418 -2.39 -7.71 -8.46
CA GLY A 418 -1.71 -7.43 -9.71
C GLY A 418 -1.13 -6.01 -9.79
N VAL A 419 -0.71 -5.59 -10.98
CA VAL A 419 -0.14 -4.26 -11.20
C VAL A 419 -1.25 -3.20 -11.20
N VAL A 420 -1.10 -2.18 -10.35
CA VAL A 420 -2.12 -1.13 -10.12
C VAL A 420 -1.80 0.21 -10.77
N GLY A 421 -0.59 0.39 -11.28
CA GLY A 421 -0.20 1.49 -12.16
C GLY A 421 0.48 2.67 -11.46
N ALA A 422 -0.26 3.75 -11.23
CA ALA A 422 0.29 5.09 -10.95
C ALA A 422 1.16 5.24 -9.67
N ASP A 423 1.02 4.34 -8.69
CA ASP A 423 1.79 4.39 -7.43
C ASP A 423 3.05 3.52 -7.44
N GLY A 424 3.25 2.74 -8.49
CA GLY A 424 4.50 2.04 -8.78
C GLY A 424 4.82 0.87 -7.85
N GLU A 425 6.08 0.57 -7.74
CA GLU A 425 6.68 -0.65 -7.18
C GLU A 425 6.19 -0.97 -5.77
N THR A 426 5.97 0.04 -4.95
CA THR A 426 5.55 -0.14 -3.55
C THR A 426 4.06 -0.47 -3.40
N HIS A 427 3.26 -0.28 -4.47
CA HIS A 427 1.81 -0.47 -4.43
C HIS A 427 1.30 -1.58 -5.34
N HIS A 428 2.14 -2.13 -6.23
CA HIS A 428 1.76 -3.27 -7.05
C HIS A 428 1.54 -4.52 -6.20
N GLY A 429 0.42 -5.20 -6.43
CA GLY A 429 0.02 -6.42 -5.73
C GLY A 429 0.35 -7.68 -6.51
N ASN A 430 1.52 -7.75 -7.14
CA ASN A 430 1.90 -8.84 -8.04
C ASN A 430 2.62 -10.02 -7.35
N PHE A 431 2.86 -9.95 -6.02
CA PHE A 431 3.53 -11.02 -5.27
C PHE A 431 2.56 -11.93 -4.51
N ASP A 432 1.27 -11.61 -4.45
CA ASP A 432 0.30 -12.28 -3.59
C ASP A 432 0.08 -13.75 -3.95
N ILE A 433 -0.02 -14.11 -5.23
CA ILE A 433 -0.13 -15.52 -5.67
C ILE A 433 1.08 -16.30 -5.17
N ALA A 434 2.28 -15.77 -5.37
CA ALA A 434 3.51 -16.45 -5.01
C ALA A 434 3.58 -16.74 -3.50
N TYR A 435 3.45 -15.71 -2.64
CA TYR A 435 3.62 -15.92 -1.20
C TYR A 435 2.45 -16.68 -0.56
N LEU A 436 1.21 -16.47 -1.00
CA LEU A 436 0.05 -17.21 -0.46
C LEU A 436 0.06 -18.69 -0.86
N SER A 437 0.57 -18.98 -2.05
CA SER A 437 0.66 -20.35 -2.54
C SER A 437 1.67 -21.21 -1.76
N THR A 438 2.64 -20.60 -1.09
CA THR A 438 3.58 -21.35 -0.22
C THR A 438 2.97 -21.81 1.10
N MET A 439 1.83 -21.22 1.53
CA MET A 439 1.24 -21.46 2.86
C MET A 439 0.35 -22.72 2.85
N PRO A 440 0.64 -23.76 3.64
CA PRO A 440 -0.26 -24.91 3.78
C PRO A 440 -1.65 -24.47 4.28
N ASN A 441 -2.68 -25.23 3.92
CA ASN A 441 -4.08 -24.99 4.30
C ASN A 441 -4.75 -23.74 3.70
N MET A 442 -4.01 -22.85 3.02
CA MET A 442 -4.56 -21.68 2.34
C MET A 442 -5.24 -22.08 1.03
N THR A 443 -6.45 -21.58 0.80
CA THR A 443 -7.13 -21.62 -0.51
C THR A 443 -7.06 -20.22 -1.14
N VAL A 444 -6.72 -20.13 -2.44
CA VAL A 444 -6.56 -18.83 -3.12
C VAL A 444 -7.47 -18.75 -4.34
N PHE A 445 -8.49 -17.90 -4.26
CA PHE A 445 -9.45 -17.61 -5.32
C PHE A 445 -9.00 -16.43 -6.17
N THR A 446 -9.27 -16.52 -7.48
CA THR A 446 -8.92 -15.51 -8.50
C THR A 446 -10.12 -15.23 -9.41
N PRO A 447 -11.21 -14.66 -8.86
CA PRO A 447 -12.42 -14.43 -9.64
C PRO A 447 -12.22 -13.37 -10.74
N ASN A 448 -12.94 -13.54 -11.87
CA ASN A 448 -13.09 -12.54 -12.92
C ASN A 448 -14.56 -12.12 -13.03
N GLY A 449 -14.82 -10.82 -12.85
CA GLY A 449 -16.18 -10.27 -12.93
C GLY A 449 -17.05 -10.48 -11.69
N GLU A 450 -18.24 -9.89 -11.70
CA GLU A 450 -19.14 -9.80 -10.55
C GLU A 450 -19.60 -11.17 -10.05
N LYS A 451 -20.09 -12.03 -10.95
CA LYS A 451 -20.65 -13.34 -10.60
C LYS A 451 -19.64 -14.20 -9.83
N GLN A 452 -18.44 -14.35 -10.40
CA GLN A 452 -17.39 -15.17 -9.78
C GLN A 452 -16.89 -14.58 -8.47
N LEU A 453 -16.82 -13.24 -8.35
CA LEU A 453 -16.41 -12.59 -7.11
C LEU A 453 -17.40 -12.86 -5.98
N ARG A 454 -18.70 -12.71 -6.24
CA ARG A 454 -19.75 -13.02 -5.27
C ARG A 454 -19.77 -14.50 -4.90
N GLU A 455 -19.63 -15.38 -5.89
CA GLU A 455 -19.56 -16.83 -5.67
C GLU A 455 -18.36 -17.23 -4.82
N ALA A 456 -17.18 -16.63 -5.07
CA ALA A 456 -15.98 -16.86 -4.28
C ALA A 456 -16.18 -16.53 -2.79
N PHE A 457 -16.83 -15.39 -2.47
CA PHE A 457 -17.13 -15.02 -1.08
C PHE A 457 -18.10 -16.02 -0.41
N ARG A 458 -19.12 -16.48 -1.12
CA ARG A 458 -20.08 -17.48 -0.60
C ARG A 458 -19.42 -18.82 -0.34
N ILE A 459 -18.58 -19.29 -1.29
CA ILE A 459 -17.78 -20.52 -1.11
C ILE A 459 -16.83 -20.34 0.09
N ALA A 460 -16.13 -19.22 0.17
CA ALA A 460 -15.20 -18.92 1.25
C ALA A 460 -15.87 -18.94 2.63
N TYR A 461 -17.08 -18.43 2.75
CA TYR A 461 -17.86 -18.52 3.99
C TYR A 461 -18.13 -19.97 4.41
N GLY A 462 -18.44 -20.84 3.48
CA GLY A 462 -18.68 -22.27 3.74
C GLY A 462 -17.41 -23.08 4.06
N LEU A 463 -16.22 -22.57 3.73
CA LEU A 463 -14.96 -23.24 4.06
C LEU A 463 -14.64 -23.12 5.55
N LYS A 464 -14.13 -24.21 6.14
CA LYS A 464 -13.65 -24.26 7.54
C LYS A 464 -12.12 -24.13 7.62
N SER A 465 -11.53 -23.42 6.67
CA SER A 465 -10.09 -23.21 6.53
C SER A 465 -9.81 -21.82 5.99
N PRO A 466 -8.58 -21.30 6.14
CA PRO A 466 -8.24 -19.97 5.64
C PRO A 466 -8.35 -19.91 4.11
N CYS A 467 -8.84 -18.78 3.62
CA CYS A 467 -8.92 -18.53 2.19
C CYS A 467 -8.67 -17.06 1.85
N ALA A 468 -8.13 -16.84 0.67
CA ALA A 468 -7.84 -15.54 0.09
C ALA A 468 -8.63 -15.38 -1.21
N ILE A 469 -9.29 -14.23 -1.37
CA ILE A 469 -10.00 -13.85 -2.60
C ILE A 469 -9.29 -12.62 -3.13
N ARG A 470 -8.49 -12.77 -4.19
CA ARG A 470 -7.74 -11.68 -4.79
C ARG A 470 -8.48 -11.11 -6.00
N TYR A 471 -8.62 -9.79 -6.04
CA TYR A 471 -9.28 -9.08 -7.13
C TYR A 471 -8.55 -7.77 -7.46
N PRO A 472 -8.58 -7.33 -8.76
CA PRO A 472 -7.80 -6.19 -9.21
C PRO A 472 -8.44 -4.85 -8.82
N ARG A 473 -7.66 -3.77 -8.96
CA ARG A 473 -8.17 -2.41 -8.97
C ARG A 473 -8.92 -2.12 -10.26
N GLY A 474 -10.03 -1.40 -10.19
CA GLY A 474 -10.74 -0.88 -11.37
C GLY A 474 -12.15 -1.39 -11.54
N GLU A 475 -12.67 -1.21 -12.75
CA GLU A 475 -14.02 -1.62 -13.11
C GLU A 475 -14.13 -3.14 -13.15
N CYS A 476 -15.24 -3.64 -12.61
CA CYS A 476 -15.58 -5.05 -12.62
C CYS A 476 -16.54 -5.34 -13.78
N PRO A 477 -16.26 -6.33 -14.64
CA PRO A 477 -17.23 -6.79 -15.62
C PRO A 477 -18.52 -7.22 -14.92
N LEU A 478 -19.65 -6.59 -15.32
CA LEU A 478 -20.96 -6.91 -14.77
C LEU A 478 -21.60 -8.02 -15.62
N ASP A 479 -22.28 -8.93 -14.94
CA ASP A 479 -23.05 -9.99 -15.60
C ASP A 479 -24.49 -9.51 -15.82
N ASN A 480 -24.88 -9.25 -17.07
CA ASN A 480 -26.22 -8.74 -17.40
C ASN A 480 -27.37 -9.71 -17.03
N ASN A 481 -27.04 -10.94 -16.65
CA ASN A 481 -27.96 -11.99 -16.24
C ASN A 481 -27.77 -12.43 -14.77
N ALA A 482 -27.00 -11.70 -13.97
CA ALA A 482 -26.82 -12.01 -12.56
C ALA A 482 -28.14 -11.76 -11.80
N VAL A 483 -29.09 -12.65 -11.94
CA VAL A 483 -30.12 -12.83 -10.93
C VAL A 483 -29.38 -13.29 -9.67
N ALA A 484 -29.49 -12.49 -8.62
CA ALA A 484 -29.00 -12.88 -7.30
C ALA A 484 -29.69 -14.20 -6.92
N GLU A 485 -29.07 -15.32 -7.23
CA GLU A 485 -29.52 -16.59 -6.65
C GLU A 485 -29.18 -16.55 -5.15
N PRO A 486 -30.17 -16.59 -4.28
CA PRO A 486 -29.97 -16.71 -2.86
C PRO A 486 -29.60 -18.16 -2.54
N ASN A 487 -28.38 -18.57 -2.86
CA ASN A 487 -27.86 -19.83 -2.41
C ASN A 487 -26.93 -19.60 -1.23
N CYS A 488 -27.54 -19.47 -0.04
CA CYS A 488 -26.84 -19.71 1.21
C CYS A 488 -26.32 -21.15 1.16
N ILE A 489 -25.00 -21.32 1.06
CA ILE A 489 -24.39 -22.64 1.27
C ILE A 489 -24.67 -22.97 2.74
N SER A 490 -25.47 -24.01 3.00
CA SER A 490 -25.77 -24.42 4.37
C SER A 490 -24.49 -24.89 5.05
N GLU A 491 -24.38 -24.67 6.36
CA GLU A 491 -23.17 -25.01 7.17
C GLU A 491 -22.73 -26.49 7.05
N ASN A 492 -23.59 -27.37 6.57
CA ASN A 492 -23.34 -28.80 6.41
C ASN A 492 -23.05 -29.22 4.95
N THR A 493 -22.94 -28.29 4.02
CA THR A 493 -22.65 -28.62 2.62
C THR A 493 -21.16 -28.91 2.46
N VAL A 494 -20.81 -30.11 2.02
CA VAL A 494 -19.44 -30.44 1.62
C VAL A 494 -19.16 -29.69 0.31
N ILE A 495 -18.27 -28.71 0.37
CA ILE A 495 -17.88 -27.90 -0.79
C ILE A 495 -16.86 -28.67 -1.61
N ASP A 496 -17.24 -29.01 -2.82
CA ASP A 496 -16.33 -29.59 -3.80
C ASP A 496 -15.66 -28.47 -4.60
N LEU A 497 -14.47 -28.08 -4.18
CA LEU A 497 -13.70 -26.99 -4.79
C LEU A 497 -13.32 -27.29 -6.25
N THR A 498 -13.25 -28.55 -6.68
CA THR A 498 -12.88 -28.91 -8.06
C THR A 498 -13.93 -28.43 -9.06
N LYS A 499 -15.19 -28.38 -8.65
CA LYS A 499 -16.28 -27.85 -9.50
C LYS A 499 -16.21 -26.33 -9.72
N TYR A 500 -15.50 -25.62 -8.86
CA TYR A 500 -15.33 -24.18 -8.96
C TYR A 500 -13.99 -23.79 -9.57
N ALA A 501 -12.94 -24.58 -9.33
CA ALA A 501 -11.54 -24.17 -9.52
C ALA A 501 -11.19 -23.70 -10.93
N THR A 502 -11.67 -24.46 -11.92
CA THR A 502 -11.41 -24.19 -13.34
C THR A 502 -12.68 -24.34 -14.17
N GLU A 503 -12.73 -23.66 -15.33
CA GLU A 503 -13.86 -23.75 -16.24
C GLU A 503 -13.36 -23.52 -17.68
N ARG A 504 -13.62 -24.49 -18.56
CA ARG A 504 -13.29 -24.35 -19.97
C ARG A 504 -14.29 -23.47 -20.69
N SER A 505 -13.87 -22.28 -21.07
CA SER A 505 -14.69 -21.31 -21.81
C SER A 505 -14.69 -21.57 -23.30
N PHE A 506 -13.55 -22.05 -23.85
CA PHE A 506 -13.39 -22.39 -25.27
C PHE A 506 -12.50 -23.61 -25.42
N SER A 507 -12.84 -24.47 -26.39
CA SER A 507 -11.99 -25.62 -26.76
C SER A 507 -11.05 -25.25 -27.90
N GLY A 508 -9.81 -25.78 -27.90
CA GLY A 508 -8.81 -25.57 -28.93
C GLY A 508 -7.86 -26.77 -29.02
N GLN A 509 -7.23 -26.96 -30.18
CA GLN A 509 -6.31 -28.07 -30.41
C GLN A 509 -4.86 -27.63 -30.58
N ASP A 510 -4.62 -26.40 -31.01
CA ASP A 510 -3.27 -25.91 -31.22
C ASP A 510 -2.72 -25.24 -29.95
N VAL A 511 -3.49 -24.37 -29.33
CA VAL A 511 -3.11 -23.60 -28.13
C VAL A 511 -4.18 -23.73 -27.09
N ASP A 512 -3.81 -23.93 -25.82
CA ASP A 512 -4.70 -23.95 -24.66
C ASP A 512 -4.21 -22.92 -23.63
N ILE A 513 -4.99 -21.84 -23.42
CA ILE A 513 -4.63 -20.71 -22.55
C ILE A 513 -5.30 -20.87 -21.19
N TRP A 514 -4.52 -21.02 -20.13
CA TRP A 514 -4.96 -21.07 -18.74
C TRP A 514 -4.83 -19.68 -18.13
N ALA A 515 -5.92 -18.94 -18.08
CA ALA A 515 -5.93 -17.53 -17.70
C ALA A 515 -6.43 -17.32 -16.27
N VAL A 516 -5.61 -16.68 -15.44
CA VAL A 516 -5.90 -16.38 -14.03
C VAL A 516 -6.69 -15.09 -13.89
N GLY A 517 -7.88 -15.18 -13.30
CA GLY A 517 -8.68 -14.01 -12.93
C GLY A 517 -8.91 -13.05 -14.10
N ARG A 518 -8.63 -11.77 -13.92
CA ARG A 518 -8.83 -10.73 -14.95
C ARG A 518 -8.11 -10.99 -16.29
N MET A 519 -7.08 -11.85 -16.27
CA MET A 519 -6.34 -12.16 -17.50
C MET A 519 -7.16 -12.94 -18.52
N GLN A 520 -8.36 -13.40 -18.15
CA GLN A 520 -9.31 -13.99 -19.07
C GLN A 520 -9.76 -13.05 -20.19
N GLU A 521 -9.94 -11.76 -19.91
CA GLU A 521 -10.32 -10.81 -20.96
C GLU A 521 -9.18 -10.68 -21.98
N LYS A 522 -7.94 -10.64 -21.50
CA LYS A 522 -6.76 -10.64 -22.38
C LYS A 522 -6.62 -11.95 -23.16
N ALA A 523 -6.93 -13.10 -22.56
CA ALA A 523 -6.94 -14.39 -23.25
C ALA A 523 -7.93 -14.42 -24.43
N LYS A 524 -9.10 -13.77 -24.29
CA LYS A 524 -10.07 -13.63 -25.39
C LYS A 524 -9.52 -12.78 -26.54
N GLU A 525 -8.83 -11.69 -26.22
CA GLU A 525 -8.16 -10.84 -27.24
C GLU A 525 -7.07 -11.64 -27.96
N ILE A 526 -6.20 -12.37 -27.23
CA ILE A 526 -5.15 -13.22 -27.79
C ILE A 526 -5.76 -14.30 -28.69
N ARG A 527 -6.86 -14.94 -28.26
CA ARG A 527 -7.57 -15.94 -29.04
C ARG A 527 -8.01 -15.40 -30.40
N ILE A 528 -8.64 -14.22 -30.44
CA ILE A 528 -9.08 -13.59 -31.69
C ILE A 528 -7.89 -13.41 -32.65
N ILE A 529 -6.77 -12.87 -32.16
CA ILE A 529 -5.56 -12.63 -32.98
C ILE A 529 -4.99 -13.94 -33.53
N LEU A 530 -4.95 -15.02 -32.74
CA LEU A 530 -4.38 -16.30 -33.16
C LEU A 530 -5.35 -17.07 -34.09
N GLU A 531 -6.68 -16.97 -33.88
CA GLU A 531 -7.68 -17.58 -34.77
C GLU A 531 -7.71 -16.92 -36.16
N GLU A 532 -7.46 -15.61 -36.25
CA GLU A 532 -7.27 -14.92 -37.54
C GLU A 532 -6.05 -15.45 -38.31
N LYS A 533 -5.08 -16.06 -37.61
CA LYS A 533 -3.90 -16.73 -38.18
C LYS A 533 -4.11 -18.24 -38.41
N GLY A 534 -5.33 -18.74 -38.23
CA GLY A 534 -5.74 -20.12 -38.50
C GLY A 534 -5.41 -21.11 -37.36
N MET A 535 -5.07 -20.66 -36.15
CA MET A 535 -4.84 -21.53 -35.00
C MET A 535 -6.13 -21.81 -34.25
N SER A 536 -6.29 -23.03 -33.73
CA SER A 536 -7.40 -23.43 -32.88
C SER A 536 -7.03 -23.19 -31.40
N VAL A 537 -7.70 -22.20 -30.76
CA VAL A 537 -7.31 -21.72 -29.44
C VAL A 537 -8.38 -22.00 -28.39
N GLY A 538 -8.01 -22.78 -27.36
CA GLY A 538 -8.80 -23.01 -26.16
C GLY A 538 -8.51 -22.00 -25.07
N ILE A 539 -9.47 -21.78 -24.18
CA ILE A 539 -9.32 -20.96 -22.97
C ILE A 539 -9.91 -21.69 -21.78
N VAL A 540 -9.10 -21.84 -20.74
CA VAL A 540 -9.51 -22.30 -19.41
C VAL A 540 -9.46 -21.13 -18.42
N ASN A 541 -10.58 -20.85 -17.78
CA ASN A 541 -10.70 -19.88 -16.72
C ASN A 541 -10.18 -20.48 -15.40
N VAL A 542 -9.10 -19.94 -14.88
CA VAL A 542 -8.56 -20.31 -13.57
C VAL A 542 -9.16 -19.40 -12.52
N LYS A 543 -10.22 -19.88 -11.84
CA LYS A 543 -10.92 -19.14 -10.77
C LYS A 543 -10.29 -19.37 -9.40
N MET A 544 -9.39 -20.35 -9.29
CA MET A 544 -8.67 -20.70 -8.07
C MET A 544 -7.26 -21.18 -8.43
N VAL A 545 -6.23 -20.55 -7.87
CA VAL A 545 -4.83 -20.91 -8.11
C VAL A 545 -4.27 -21.86 -7.06
N LYS A 546 -4.96 -22.02 -5.92
CA LYS A 546 -4.57 -22.97 -4.88
C LYS A 546 -5.80 -23.53 -4.16
N PRO A 547 -5.95 -24.89 -4.10
CA PRO A 547 -5.11 -25.88 -4.79
C PRO A 547 -5.23 -25.75 -6.31
N ILE A 548 -4.17 -26.05 -7.04
CA ILE A 548 -4.22 -26.10 -8.51
C ILE A 548 -5.11 -27.28 -8.92
N ASP A 549 -6.06 -27.02 -9.81
CA ASP A 549 -6.89 -28.05 -10.41
C ASP A 549 -6.53 -28.23 -11.89
N LEU A 550 -6.37 -29.49 -12.32
CA LEU A 550 -6.03 -29.88 -13.68
C LEU A 550 -7.15 -30.67 -14.37
N SER A 551 -8.38 -30.64 -13.83
CA SER A 551 -9.53 -31.37 -14.38
C SER A 551 -9.86 -30.98 -15.82
N GLU A 552 -9.62 -29.71 -16.19
CA GLU A 552 -9.82 -29.19 -17.55
C GLU A 552 -8.60 -29.38 -18.47
N PHE A 553 -7.53 -30.04 -17.99
CA PHE A 553 -6.33 -30.23 -18.77
C PHE A 553 -6.58 -31.18 -19.96
N ASP A 554 -6.21 -30.73 -21.18
CA ASP A 554 -6.23 -31.53 -22.41
C ASP A 554 -4.82 -31.64 -22.98
N ASP A 555 -4.28 -32.86 -23.04
CA ASP A 555 -2.92 -33.13 -23.52
C ASP A 555 -2.78 -33.05 -25.05
N LYS A 556 -3.90 -32.91 -25.78
CA LYS A 556 -3.94 -32.77 -27.24
C LYS A 556 -3.43 -31.42 -27.71
N ALA A 557 -3.53 -30.38 -26.91
CA ALA A 557 -3.00 -29.06 -27.27
C ALA A 557 -1.47 -29.13 -27.53
N LYS A 558 -1.03 -28.50 -28.61
CA LYS A 558 0.39 -28.46 -28.96
C LYS A 558 1.18 -27.54 -28.04
N ILE A 559 0.54 -26.43 -27.63
CA ILE A 559 1.09 -25.44 -26.71
C ILE A 559 0.10 -25.19 -25.59
N ILE A 560 0.60 -25.13 -24.37
CA ILE A 560 -0.12 -24.71 -23.18
C ILE A 560 0.45 -23.36 -22.76
N VAL A 561 -0.43 -22.38 -22.52
CA VAL A 561 -0.03 -21.04 -22.08
C VAL A 561 -0.66 -20.79 -20.72
N THR A 562 0.14 -20.45 -19.70
CA THR A 562 -0.41 -19.88 -18.46
C THR A 562 -0.29 -18.38 -18.50
N LEU A 563 -1.36 -17.68 -18.11
CA LEU A 563 -1.45 -16.22 -18.19
C LEU A 563 -1.92 -15.66 -16.84
N GLU A 564 -1.01 -14.96 -16.14
CA GLU A 564 -1.28 -14.39 -14.82
C GLU A 564 -0.87 -12.91 -14.72
N ASP A 565 -1.50 -12.15 -13.81
CA ASP A 565 -1.11 -10.78 -13.46
C ASP A 565 -0.26 -10.73 -12.17
N GLY A 566 0.34 -11.86 -11.82
CA GLY A 566 1.33 -12.03 -10.77
C GLY A 566 2.77 -12.03 -11.30
N THR A 567 3.75 -12.10 -10.40
CA THR A 567 5.13 -12.37 -10.76
C THR A 567 5.29 -13.80 -11.28
N LEU A 568 6.14 -14.00 -12.27
CA LEU A 568 6.46 -15.36 -12.78
C LEU A 568 7.09 -16.23 -11.69
N ASN A 569 8.05 -15.68 -10.94
CA ASN A 569 8.78 -16.41 -9.91
C ASN A 569 7.84 -16.82 -8.75
N GLY A 570 7.66 -18.13 -8.57
CA GLY A 570 6.73 -18.70 -7.60
C GLY A 570 5.24 -18.46 -7.95
N GLY A 571 4.93 -17.89 -9.10
CA GLY A 571 3.58 -17.62 -9.57
C GLY A 571 2.81 -18.88 -10.00
N PHE A 572 1.61 -18.67 -10.52
CA PHE A 572 0.74 -19.76 -10.95
C PHE A 572 1.39 -20.59 -12.07
N GLY A 573 2.02 -19.95 -13.05
CA GLY A 573 2.63 -20.62 -14.20
C GLY A 573 3.71 -21.63 -13.82
N GLU A 574 4.62 -21.25 -12.92
CA GLU A 574 5.66 -22.17 -12.44
C GLU A 574 5.07 -23.33 -11.63
N GLN A 575 4.14 -23.05 -10.75
CA GLN A 575 3.47 -24.07 -9.92
C GLN A 575 2.63 -25.03 -10.77
N PHE A 576 1.91 -24.51 -11.76
CA PHE A 576 1.15 -25.28 -12.73
C PHE A 576 2.07 -26.23 -13.50
N SER A 577 3.15 -25.73 -14.05
CA SER A 577 4.15 -26.52 -14.80
C SER A 577 4.73 -27.64 -13.94
N SER A 578 5.09 -27.34 -12.70
CA SER A 578 5.63 -28.32 -11.75
C SER A 578 4.61 -29.42 -11.43
N LYS A 579 3.34 -29.05 -11.17
CA LYS A 579 2.28 -30.01 -10.86
C LYS A 579 1.95 -30.90 -12.05
N LEU A 580 1.86 -30.32 -13.22
CA LEU A 580 1.58 -31.04 -14.46
C LEU A 580 2.68 -32.08 -14.77
N TYR A 581 3.96 -31.69 -14.60
CA TYR A 581 5.10 -32.59 -14.74
C TYR A 581 5.05 -33.76 -13.74
N THR A 582 4.75 -33.49 -12.48
CA THR A 582 4.64 -34.51 -11.43
C THR A 582 3.52 -35.50 -11.71
N GLN A 583 2.34 -35.02 -12.09
CA GLN A 583 1.18 -35.86 -12.40
C GLN A 583 1.46 -36.80 -13.59
N ARG A 584 2.20 -36.34 -14.58
CA ARG A 584 2.57 -37.15 -15.74
C ARG A 584 3.58 -38.25 -15.38
N ILE A 585 4.59 -37.94 -14.55
CA ILE A 585 5.52 -38.95 -14.04
C ILE A 585 4.79 -40.04 -13.26
N ASP A 586 3.84 -39.67 -12.41
CA ASP A 586 3.08 -40.64 -11.63
C ASP A 586 2.24 -41.54 -12.56
N ARG A 587 1.57 -40.97 -13.56
CA ARG A 587 0.81 -41.76 -14.55
C ARG A 587 1.71 -42.73 -15.32
N ASP A 588 2.87 -42.29 -15.81
CA ASP A 588 3.78 -43.14 -16.57
C ASP A 588 4.37 -44.25 -15.70
N ARG A 589 4.62 -44.03 -14.40
CA ARG A 589 5.07 -45.05 -13.45
C ARG A 589 4.01 -46.09 -13.14
N PHE A 590 2.76 -45.68 -12.98
CA PHE A 590 1.66 -46.58 -12.53
C PHE A 590 0.98 -47.31 -13.70
N GLU A 591 0.82 -46.67 -14.87
CA GLU A 591 0.08 -47.26 -15.99
C GLU A 591 0.95 -48.02 -17.00
N ASN A 592 2.20 -47.59 -17.22
CA ASN A 592 3.03 -48.12 -18.32
C ASN A 592 4.22 -48.95 -17.87
N ASN A 593 4.53 -49.06 -16.58
CA ASN A 593 5.74 -49.74 -16.07
C ASN A 593 7.06 -49.26 -16.80
N GLN A 594 7.02 -48.13 -17.47
CA GLN A 594 8.11 -47.54 -18.20
C GLN A 594 8.74 -46.40 -17.39
N THR A 595 9.97 -46.54 -17.02
CA THR A 595 10.87 -45.50 -16.51
C THR A 595 11.42 -44.62 -17.66
N SER A 596 10.64 -44.38 -18.71
CA SER A 596 11.03 -43.40 -19.72
C SER A 596 10.82 -42.01 -19.12
N LEU A 597 11.90 -41.50 -18.54
CA LEU A 597 12.02 -40.09 -18.20
C LEU A 597 11.87 -39.29 -19.51
N ILE A 598 10.64 -38.84 -19.81
CA ILE A 598 10.49 -37.75 -20.79
C ILE A 598 11.36 -36.64 -20.24
N SER A 599 12.30 -36.17 -21.05
CA SER A 599 13.25 -35.17 -20.60
C SER A 599 12.44 -33.94 -20.13
N LYS A 600 12.83 -33.34 -19.01
CA LYS A 600 12.22 -32.09 -18.52
C LYS A 600 12.21 -31.03 -19.62
N ASP A 601 13.15 -31.09 -20.55
CA ASP A 601 13.31 -30.19 -21.69
C ASP A 601 12.24 -30.39 -22.77
N GLU A 602 11.85 -31.62 -23.07
CA GLU A 602 10.75 -31.90 -24.04
C GLU A 602 9.40 -31.44 -23.54
N TYR A 603 9.19 -31.48 -22.23
CA TYR A 603 8.01 -30.99 -21.55
C TYR A 603 7.99 -29.45 -21.44
N ASN A 604 9.11 -28.84 -21.04
CA ASN A 604 9.25 -27.38 -20.98
C ASN A 604 9.04 -26.72 -22.35
N ASN A 605 9.22 -27.46 -23.43
CA ASN A 605 8.99 -26.97 -24.77
C ASN A 605 7.50 -26.76 -25.13
N LYS A 606 6.56 -27.35 -24.35
CA LYS A 606 5.11 -27.22 -24.59
C LYS A 606 4.45 -26.13 -23.73
N VAL A 607 5.05 -25.72 -22.62
CA VAL A 607 4.43 -24.77 -21.70
C VAL A 607 5.10 -23.41 -21.81
N ILE A 608 4.28 -22.38 -22.07
CA ILE A 608 4.70 -20.97 -22.04
C ILE A 608 4.07 -20.31 -20.82
N THR A 609 4.90 -19.78 -19.92
CA THR A 609 4.43 -19.05 -18.75
C THR A 609 4.52 -17.55 -19.02
N ILE A 610 3.39 -16.84 -18.85
CA ILE A 610 3.25 -15.41 -19.10
C ILE A 610 2.80 -14.72 -17.80
N GLY A 611 3.62 -13.79 -17.33
CA GLY A 611 3.37 -12.97 -16.13
C GLY A 611 4.43 -11.89 -16.02
N TRP A 612 4.39 -11.12 -14.92
CA TRP A 612 5.36 -10.05 -14.72
C TRP A 612 6.75 -10.62 -14.44
N PRO A 613 7.80 -10.05 -15.07
CA PRO A 613 9.18 -10.54 -14.94
C PRO A 613 9.72 -10.33 -13.50
N ASP A 614 10.84 -10.98 -13.19
CA ASP A 614 11.59 -10.80 -11.94
C ASP A 614 12.25 -9.41 -11.87
N LYS A 615 11.41 -8.39 -11.75
CA LYS A 615 11.79 -6.97 -11.65
C LYS A 615 10.72 -6.21 -10.87
N PHE A 616 11.14 -5.15 -10.17
CA PHE A 616 10.18 -4.17 -9.67
C PHE A 616 9.63 -3.35 -10.84
N ILE A 617 8.30 -3.35 -10.97
CA ILE A 617 7.63 -2.68 -12.08
C ILE A 617 7.41 -1.22 -11.69
N GLU A 618 7.90 -0.29 -12.51
CA GLU A 618 7.79 1.14 -12.26
C GLU A 618 6.33 1.64 -12.29
N HIS A 619 6.14 2.91 -11.90
CA HIS A 619 4.83 3.56 -11.98
C HIS A 619 4.45 3.92 -13.42
N GLY A 620 3.15 3.92 -13.71
CA GLY A 620 2.61 4.30 -15.01
C GLY A 620 1.21 3.79 -15.26
N ASP A 621 0.66 4.10 -16.42
CA ASP A 621 -0.57 3.47 -16.88
C ASP A 621 -0.33 1.99 -17.18
N VAL A 622 -1.25 1.12 -16.73
CA VAL A 622 -1.08 -0.35 -16.82
C VAL A 622 -0.89 -0.81 -18.26
N LYS A 623 -1.59 -0.21 -19.23
CA LYS A 623 -1.46 -0.58 -20.65
C LYS A 623 -0.08 -0.27 -21.20
N ASN A 624 0.51 0.88 -20.80
CA ASN A 624 1.87 1.23 -21.20
C ASN A 624 2.91 0.30 -20.56
N LEU A 625 2.69 -0.10 -19.31
CA LEU A 625 3.54 -1.08 -18.62
C LEU A 625 3.45 -2.45 -19.30
N GLU A 626 2.24 -2.94 -19.58
CA GLU A 626 2.03 -4.20 -20.30
C GLU A 626 2.76 -4.19 -21.65
N LYS A 627 2.65 -3.11 -22.42
CA LYS A 627 3.35 -2.97 -23.71
C LYS A 627 4.86 -2.96 -23.55
N LYS A 628 5.39 -2.25 -22.54
CA LYS A 628 6.83 -2.22 -22.25
C LYS A 628 7.39 -3.61 -21.95
N TYR A 629 6.64 -4.41 -21.22
CA TYR A 629 7.05 -5.76 -20.80
C TYR A 629 6.55 -6.87 -21.73
N SER A 630 5.98 -6.51 -22.91
CA SER A 630 5.43 -7.47 -23.91
C SER A 630 4.32 -8.37 -23.31
N LEU A 631 3.50 -7.80 -22.44
CA LEU A 631 2.33 -8.44 -21.80
C LEU A 631 0.99 -7.94 -22.39
N ASP A 632 1.02 -7.14 -23.44
CA ASP A 632 -0.15 -6.82 -24.26
C ASP A 632 -0.55 -8.02 -25.15
N ALA A 633 -1.80 -8.05 -25.61
CA ALA A 633 -2.34 -9.20 -26.34
C ALA A 633 -1.59 -9.49 -27.64
N GLU A 634 -1.18 -8.45 -28.38
CA GLU A 634 -0.45 -8.57 -29.63
C GLU A 634 0.94 -9.18 -29.42
N SER A 635 1.67 -8.71 -28.43
CA SER A 635 3.01 -9.21 -28.09
C SER A 635 2.96 -10.67 -27.63
N ILE A 636 1.98 -11.01 -26.79
CA ILE A 636 1.78 -12.39 -26.32
C ILE A 636 1.40 -13.31 -27.49
N ALA A 637 0.47 -12.90 -28.34
CA ALA A 637 0.06 -13.69 -29.52
C ALA A 637 1.24 -13.93 -30.45
N ALA A 638 2.07 -12.92 -30.70
CA ALA A 638 3.29 -13.08 -31.51
C ALA A 638 4.31 -14.08 -30.91
N ASN A 639 4.47 -14.08 -29.58
CA ASN A 639 5.32 -15.04 -28.88
C ASN A 639 4.78 -16.48 -29.03
N ILE A 640 3.47 -16.66 -28.86
CA ILE A 640 2.81 -17.97 -29.01
C ILE A 640 2.94 -18.46 -30.46
N GLU A 641 2.67 -17.62 -31.44
CA GLU A 641 2.81 -17.94 -32.87
C GLU A 641 4.22 -18.36 -33.25
N LYS A 642 5.21 -17.60 -32.78
CA LYS A 642 6.63 -17.95 -32.99
C LYS A 642 6.92 -19.36 -32.47
N ARG A 643 6.51 -19.65 -31.24
CA ARG A 643 6.73 -20.96 -30.63
C ARG A 643 5.99 -22.08 -31.32
N TYR A 644 4.76 -21.82 -31.76
CA TYR A 644 3.96 -22.76 -32.54
C TYR A 644 4.66 -23.14 -33.86
N ASN A 645 5.22 -22.16 -34.56
CA ASN A 645 5.93 -22.40 -35.82
C ASN A 645 7.24 -23.17 -35.61
N GLU A 646 7.99 -22.88 -34.54
CA GLU A 646 9.19 -23.64 -34.17
C GLU A 646 8.86 -25.13 -33.96
N LEU A 647 7.81 -25.45 -33.19
CA LEU A 647 7.38 -26.84 -32.94
C LEU A 647 6.86 -27.59 -34.18
N ASN A 648 6.37 -26.87 -35.19
CA ASN A 648 5.94 -27.47 -36.45
C ASN A 648 7.08 -27.66 -37.45
N LEU A 649 8.21 -26.95 -37.32
CA LEU A 649 9.41 -27.11 -38.16
C LEU A 649 10.30 -28.29 -37.70
N ASP A 650 10.19 -28.65 -36.40
CA ASP A 650 10.94 -29.77 -35.81
C ASP A 650 10.25 -31.14 -36.03
N ARG A 651 9.11 -31.17 -36.74
CA ARG A 651 8.39 -32.37 -37.17
C ARG A 651 8.52 -32.60 -38.67
#